data_06bfcd47b93e1029a32623cac9a36e91
#
_entry.id   06bfcd47b93e1029a32623cac9a36e91
#
_cell.length_a   1.000
_cell.length_b   1.000
_cell.length_c   1.000
_cell.angle_alpha   90.00
_cell.angle_beta   90.00
_cell.angle_gamma   90.00
#
_symmetry.space_group_name_H-M   'P 1'
#
loop_
_entity.id
_entity.type
_entity.pdbx_description
1 polymer ?
#
loop_
_entity_poly.entity_id
_entity_poly.type
_entity_poly.pdbx_seq_one_letter_code
_entity_poly.pdbx_strand_id
1 'polypeptide(L)'
;MVPAPNGLNKAPKPKPSEPAPMTGVIHIGHDISKIERAESRGDRIEKGEKRSYFSLEEEFGPDRFFDRESSWLDFNTRVLELAEDPNLFLLERLNFLAIVASNLDEFFMVRVAGLKRRIATGLAVPSAAGLSPEEQMEEIAERAHQLQARHADVFHNQVLPALEEQNIRIVGWNDLDADAKQRLRQDFMRDIFPILTPLAVDPAHPFPYISGLSLNLAVLVRNPQTGKELFARVKVPDQLDRMVSVDGSRAANTAGRESRYIALEDIIAEHLDTLFPGMEVVEHHVFRVTRNEDLEVEEDDAENLLKALEKELLRRRFGPPVRLEVEDTINPTILDLLISELNINESEVYRLPAPLDLRGMSAIVRANRPALHYPKHIAHTSRWLNATETAKAADVFAAARDHDVLLHHPYDSFATSVQAFLAQAAADPRVQAIKQTLYRTSGDSPIVDALIEAAEAGKQVVALVEIKARFDEEANISWARKLERAGVHVVYGIVGLKTHCKLSLVVRREGNHLRRYAHIGTGNYHPSTARFYEDLGIITCDEQICEDVSRLFNQLSGYAPKTNYQSLLVAPRTLRSGLIECIDQEIENHKAGRPAKIQFKCNSMVDEAVIDSLYRASQAGVPVDVVVRGICALRPGVKGLSENIRVRSVLGRFLEHSRVFAFENGGDPIVYIGSADMMHRNLDRRIEALVPVKDPRHVKYLRDMFTIYMSDSSRTWHLDSEGNWTRHDTDDLGNPLQDVQSYYLRSRSRKNVVDKV
;
A
#
# COMPACT_ATOMS: atom_id res chain seq x y z
N MET A 1 -37.72 61.68 -14.38
CA MET A 1 -39.12 61.97 -13.94
C MET A 1 -39.60 60.74 -13.19
N VAL A 2 -39.55 60.81 -11.93
CA VAL A 2 -40.47 60.64 -10.79
C VAL A 2 -41.88 60.08 -11.15
N PRO A 3 -42.56 59.30 -10.24
CA PRO A 3 -42.31 59.09 -8.81
C PRO A 3 -42.50 57.64 -8.27
N ALA A 4 -42.02 57.48 -7.05
CA ALA A 4 -42.45 56.45 -6.11
C ALA A 4 -43.84 56.79 -5.49
N PRO A 5 -44.51 55.82 -4.83
CA PRO A 5 -45.01 56.17 -3.50
C PRO A 5 -44.71 55.14 -2.40
N ASN A 6 -44.45 55.74 -1.29
CA ASN A 6 -44.56 55.45 0.13
C ASN A 6 -45.59 54.45 0.60
N GLY A 7 -45.26 53.75 1.69
CA GLY A 7 -46.19 53.65 2.80
C GLY A 7 -46.13 52.39 3.64
N LEU A 8 -45.40 52.45 4.82
CA LEU A 8 -45.86 51.99 6.14
C LEU A 8 -46.15 50.49 6.40
N ASN A 9 -45.36 49.81 7.25
CA ASN A 9 -45.64 49.74 8.69
C ASN A 9 -44.56 48.96 9.42
N LYS A 10 -43.96 49.60 10.45
CA LYS A 10 -43.09 48.96 11.43
C LYS A 10 -43.95 48.25 12.47
N ALA A 11 -43.71 46.93 12.68
CA ALA A 11 -44.13 46.22 13.88
C ALA A 11 -42.94 46.12 14.86
N PRO A 12 -43.16 46.13 16.18
CA PRO A 12 -42.09 46.31 17.17
C PRO A 12 -41.31 45.06 17.47
N LYS A 13 -39.99 45.23 17.78
CA LYS A 13 -39.08 44.20 18.26
C LYS A 13 -39.52 43.70 19.64
N PRO A 14 -39.52 42.37 19.92
CA PRO A 14 -39.62 41.87 21.27
C PRO A 14 -38.30 42.04 22.02
N LYS A 15 -38.40 42.33 23.31
CA LYS A 15 -37.29 42.46 24.27
C LYS A 15 -36.64 41.09 24.52
N PRO A 16 -35.32 41.01 24.85
CA PRO A 16 -34.68 39.78 25.22
C PRO A 16 -35.15 39.30 26.60
N SER A 17 -35.57 38.03 26.68
CA SER A 17 -35.85 37.35 27.94
C SER A 17 -34.54 36.78 28.51
N GLU A 18 -34.36 36.89 29.82
CA GLU A 18 -33.26 36.35 30.61
C GLU A 18 -33.17 34.82 30.51
N PRO A 19 -31.97 34.20 30.56
CA PRO A 19 -31.81 32.76 30.50
C PRO A 19 -32.18 32.12 31.87
N ALA A 20 -33.06 31.16 31.85
CA ALA A 20 -33.34 30.28 32.97
C ALA A 20 -32.15 29.29 33.19
N PRO A 21 -31.88 28.84 34.43
CA PRO A 21 -30.75 27.98 34.75
C PRO A 21 -30.95 26.57 34.19
N MET A 22 -30.01 26.13 33.36
CA MET A 22 -29.92 24.77 32.91
C MET A 22 -29.36 23.86 33.99
N THR A 23 -30.22 23.19 34.73
CA THR A 23 -29.92 21.95 35.43
C THR A 23 -30.58 20.81 34.70
N GLY A 24 -29.76 20.09 33.91
CA GLY A 24 -30.17 18.88 33.21
C GLY A 24 -28.96 18.12 32.72
N VAL A 25 -28.34 17.39 33.66
CA VAL A 25 -27.36 16.34 33.28
C VAL A 25 -28.14 15.24 32.62
N ILE A 26 -28.08 15.16 31.30
CA ILE A 26 -28.56 13.99 30.56
C ILE A 26 -27.49 12.91 30.71
N HIS A 27 -27.72 12.00 31.65
CA HIS A 27 -27.06 10.69 31.62
C HIS A 27 -27.52 9.94 30.39
N ILE A 28 -26.68 9.90 29.37
CA ILE A 28 -26.79 8.87 28.32
C ILE A 28 -26.25 7.59 28.93
N GLY A 29 -27.15 6.90 29.68
CA GLY A 29 -26.94 5.52 30.07
C GLY A 29 -27.05 4.68 28.78
N HIS A 30 -25.91 4.25 28.21
CA HIS A 30 -25.94 3.13 27.31
C HIS A 30 -26.48 1.92 28.06
N ASP A 31 -27.66 1.48 27.64
CA ASP A 31 -28.32 0.31 28.19
C ASP A 31 -27.56 -0.96 27.76
N ILE A 32 -26.56 -1.31 28.58
CA ILE A 32 -25.75 -2.53 28.42
C ILE A 32 -26.64 -3.79 28.40
N SER A 33 -27.85 -3.71 28.95
CA SER A 33 -28.82 -4.80 28.95
C SER A 33 -29.34 -5.17 27.55
N LYS A 34 -29.20 -4.29 26.54
CA LYS A 34 -29.57 -4.58 25.15
C LYS A 34 -28.45 -5.28 24.37
N ILE A 35 -27.20 -5.09 24.78
CA ILE A 35 -26.04 -5.82 24.22
C ILE A 35 -26.10 -7.28 24.73
N GLU A 36 -26.33 -7.48 26.00
CA GLU A 36 -26.49 -8.84 26.57
C GLU A 36 -27.73 -9.59 26.02
N ARG A 37 -28.78 -8.90 25.61
CA ARG A 37 -29.95 -9.52 24.93
C ARG A 37 -29.75 -9.82 23.46
N ALA A 38 -28.75 -9.22 22.79
CA ALA A 38 -28.36 -9.57 21.44
C ALA A 38 -27.44 -10.82 21.43
N GLU A 39 -26.63 -10.99 22.45
CA GLU A 39 -25.81 -12.21 22.64
C GLU A 39 -26.68 -13.40 23.03
N SER A 40 -27.80 -13.24 23.78
CA SER A 40 -28.68 -14.33 24.20
C SER A 40 -29.60 -14.88 23.08
N ARG A 41 -29.58 -14.36 21.83
CA ARG A 41 -30.28 -14.92 20.70
C ARG A 41 -29.41 -15.73 19.73
N GLY A 42 -28.11 -15.79 19.99
CA GLY A 42 -27.18 -16.71 19.34
C GLY A 42 -27.10 -18.09 19.99
N ASP A 43 -27.69 -18.27 21.18
CA ASP A 43 -27.62 -19.51 21.94
C ASP A 43 -28.71 -20.52 21.52
N ARG A 44 -28.58 -21.07 20.33
CA ARG A 44 -29.05 -22.40 19.94
C ARG A 44 -28.07 -23.06 18.98
N ILE A 45 -26.85 -23.18 19.44
CA ILE A 45 -25.90 -24.23 19.04
C ILE A 45 -25.56 -24.95 20.34
N GLU A 46 -25.79 -26.25 20.33
CA GLU A 46 -25.80 -27.13 21.48
C GLU A 46 -24.51 -27.09 22.32
N LYS A 47 -24.68 -27.34 23.60
CA LYS A 47 -23.65 -27.56 24.60
C LYS A 47 -22.68 -28.69 24.19
N GLY A 48 -21.63 -28.33 23.52
CA GLY A 48 -20.56 -29.25 23.22
C GLY A 48 -19.40 -28.55 22.56
N GLU A 49 -18.48 -27.92 23.17
CA GLU A 49 -17.22 -27.40 22.63
C GLU A 49 -16.93 -25.90 22.91
N LYS A 50 -17.27 -25.40 24.06
CA LYS A 50 -16.64 -24.16 24.58
C LYS A 50 -15.21 -24.39 25.15
N ARG A 51 -14.61 -25.55 24.95
CA ARG A 51 -13.35 -25.92 25.65
C ARG A 51 -12.04 -25.48 24.95
N SER A 52 -12.03 -25.05 23.68
CA SER A 52 -10.75 -24.85 22.99
C SER A 52 -10.26 -23.39 22.89
N TYR A 53 -11.14 -22.39 22.92
CA TYR A 53 -10.71 -21.00 22.80
C TYR A 53 -9.98 -20.45 24.04
N PHE A 54 -10.37 -20.88 25.25
CA PHE A 54 -9.70 -20.46 26.48
C PHE A 54 -8.35 -21.14 26.72
N SER A 55 -8.07 -22.28 26.09
CA SER A 55 -6.87 -23.06 26.40
C SER A 55 -5.59 -22.47 25.78
N LEU A 56 -5.65 -21.85 24.58
CA LEU A 56 -4.45 -21.28 23.95
C LEU A 56 -3.96 -20.01 24.65
N GLU A 57 -4.88 -19.15 25.06
CA GLU A 57 -4.54 -17.93 25.79
C GLU A 57 -4.04 -18.23 27.21
N GLU A 58 -4.62 -19.24 27.88
CA GLU A 58 -4.19 -19.69 29.19
C GLU A 58 -2.83 -20.40 29.19
N GLU A 59 -2.51 -21.14 28.10
CA GLU A 59 -1.28 -21.92 27.98
C GLU A 59 -0.10 -21.15 27.42
N PHE A 60 -0.34 -20.31 26.39
CA PHE A 60 0.72 -19.62 25.64
C PHE A 60 0.68 -18.09 25.82
N GLY A 61 -0.37 -17.52 26.36
CA GLY A 61 -0.51 -16.08 26.58
C GLY A 61 -0.32 -15.26 25.30
N PRO A 62 0.11 -13.99 25.42
CA PRO A 62 0.41 -13.11 24.29
C PRO A 62 1.67 -13.54 23.52
N ASP A 63 2.59 -14.31 24.13
CA ASP A 63 3.85 -14.76 23.52
C ASP A 63 3.63 -15.67 22.28
N ARG A 64 2.40 -16.12 22.05
CA ARG A 64 2.06 -16.85 20.81
C ARG A 64 2.02 -15.98 19.56
N PHE A 65 2.12 -14.66 19.72
CA PHE A 65 2.15 -13.71 18.59
C PHE A 65 3.45 -12.93 18.55
N PHE A 66 3.92 -12.64 17.34
CA PHE A 66 4.92 -11.59 17.14
C PHE A 66 4.25 -10.22 17.11
N ASP A 67 4.97 -9.19 17.58
CA ASP A 67 4.49 -7.81 17.45
C ASP A 67 4.44 -7.41 15.98
N ARG A 68 3.35 -6.76 15.61
CA ARG A 68 3.09 -6.42 14.20
C ARG A 68 3.97 -5.28 13.68
N GLU A 69 4.39 -4.35 14.53
CA GLU A 69 5.22 -3.21 14.12
C GLU A 69 6.67 -3.66 13.96
N SER A 70 7.14 -4.51 14.85
CA SER A 70 8.44 -5.18 14.75
C SER A 70 8.51 -6.06 13.50
N SER A 71 7.47 -6.84 13.23
CA SER A 71 7.36 -7.63 12.00
C SER A 71 7.33 -6.77 10.72
N TRP A 72 6.83 -5.52 10.80
CA TRP A 72 6.89 -4.58 9.70
C TRP A 72 8.33 -4.11 9.43
N LEU A 73 9.12 -3.88 10.48
CA LEU A 73 10.54 -3.55 10.34
C LEU A 73 11.32 -4.74 9.74
N ASP A 74 11.01 -5.98 10.15
CA ASP A 74 11.57 -7.20 9.54
C ASP A 74 11.26 -7.30 8.05
N PHE A 75 10.05 -6.94 7.65
CA PHE A 75 9.71 -6.88 6.22
C PHE A 75 10.61 -5.90 5.46
N ASN A 76 10.87 -4.70 6.01
CA ASN A 76 11.75 -3.74 5.36
C ASN A 76 13.22 -4.14 5.41
N THR A 77 13.64 -4.88 6.43
CA THR A 77 14.96 -5.53 6.46
C THR A 77 15.12 -6.49 5.28
N ARG A 78 14.12 -7.35 5.00
CA ARG A 78 14.14 -8.24 3.83
C ARG A 78 14.12 -7.48 2.50
N VAL A 79 13.46 -6.31 2.42
CA VAL A 79 13.53 -5.45 1.23
C VAL A 79 14.92 -4.86 1.05
N LEU A 80 15.59 -4.46 2.15
CA LEU A 80 16.97 -3.97 2.13
C LEU A 80 17.96 -5.04 1.67
N GLU A 81 17.77 -6.31 2.09
CA GLU A 81 18.58 -7.45 1.64
C GLU A 81 18.58 -7.64 0.11
N LEU A 82 17.54 -7.17 -0.59
CA LEU A 82 17.55 -7.15 -2.06
C LEU A 82 18.50 -6.07 -2.60
N ALA A 83 18.66 -4.96 -1.91
CA ALA A 83 19.65 -3.94 -2.30
C ALA A 83 21.09 -4.40 -2.00
N GLU A 84 21.29 -5.26 -1.00
CA GLU A 84 22.57 -5.85 -0.65
C GLU A 84 23.02 -6.97 -1.59
N ASP A 85 22.08 -7.62 -2.30
CA ASP A 85 22.38 -8.76 -3.18
C ASP A 85 23.18 -8.33 -4.42
N PRO A 86 24.48 -8.66 -4.53
CA PRO A 86 25.31 -8.27 -5.66
C PRO A 86 24.91 -8.96 -6.98
N ASN A 87 24.11 -10.02 -6.92
CA ASN A 87 23.61 -10.72 -8.10
C ASN A 87 22.38 -10.05 -8.73
N LEU A 88 21.79 -9.06 -8.06
CA LEU A 88 20.72 -8.25 -8.63
C LEU A 88 21.28 -7.13 -9.52
N PHE A 89 20.49 -6.71 -10.50
CA PHE A 89 20.83 -5.61 -11.38
C PHE A 89 21.03 -4.31 -10.59
N LEU A 90 22.11 -3.59 -10.87
CA LEU A 90 22.58 -2.49 -10.03
C LEU A 90 21.54 -1.37 -9.85
N LEU A 91 20.85 -0.95 -10.92
CA LEU A 91 19.82 0.09 -10.81
C LEU A 91 18.55 -0.41 -10.09
N GLU A 92 18.33 -1.72 -10.06
CA GLU A 92 17.27 -2.29 -9.22
C GLU A 92 17.67 -2.31 -7.73
N ARG A 93 18.95 -2.56 -7.40
CA ARG A 93 19.46 -2.42 -6.03
C ARG A 93 19.26 -0.98 -5.53
N LEU A 94 19.61 0.02 -6.33
CA LEU A 94 19.36 1.42 -6.03
C LEU A 94 17.85 1.73 -5.88
N ASN A 95 17.02 1.12 -6.70
CA ASN A 95 15.56 1.23 -6.58
C ASN A 95 15.03 0.63 -5.28
N PHE A 96 15.56 -0.52 -4.82
CA PHE A 96 15.19 -1.09 -3.53
C PHE A 96 15.56 -0.19 -2.35
N LEU A 97 16.69 0.52 -2.40
CA LEU A 97 17.01 1.55 -1.40
C LEU A 97 15.95 2.67 -1.38
N ALA A 98 15.53 3.15 -2.54
CA ALA A 98 14.45 4.14 -2.62
C ALA A 98 13.10 3.61 -2.09
N ILE A 99 12.81 2.32 -2.32
CA ILE A 99 11.60 1.66 -1.79
C ILE A 99 11.66 1.56 -0.26
N VAL A 100 12.79 1.18 0.33
CA VAL A 100 12.97 1.14 1.80
C VAL A 100 12.74 2.52 2.41
N ALA A 101 13.32 3.58 1.81
CA ALA A 101 13.11 4.96 2.26
C ALA A 101 11.63 5.35 2.21
N SER A 102 10.93 5.03 1.11
CA SER A 102 9.50 5.31 0.96
C SER A 102 8.64 4.53 1.95
N ASN A 103 8.97 3.27 2.19
CA ASN A 103 8.27 2.44 3.16
C ASN A 103 8.44 2.99 4.59
N LEU A 104 9.65 3.40 4.97
CA LEU A 104 9.91 4.03 6.27
C LEU A 104 9.11 5.31 6.44
N ASP A 105 9.02 6.15 5.41
CA ASP A 105 8.18 7.35 5.45
C ASP A 105 6.72 7.00 5.78
N GLU A 106 6.12 6.04 5.06
CA GLU A 106 4.75 5.62 5.32
C GLU A 106 4.59 5.04 6.74
N PHE A 107 5.56 4.28 7.21
CA PHE A 107 5.56 3.72 8.57
C PHE A 107 5.52 4.81 9.63
N PHE A 108 6.39 5.82 9.54
CA PHE A 108 6.41 6.92 10.46
C PHE A 108 5.17 7.80 10.37
N MET A 109 4.74 8.16 9.15
CA MET A 109 3.56 9.01 8.93
C MET A 109 2.27 8.41 9.48
N VAL A 110 2.19 7.08 9.56
CA VAL A 110 0.94 6.40 9.85
C VAL A 110 1.03 5.58 11.13
N ARG A 111 2.00 4.68 11.24
CA ARG A 111 2.06 3.71 12.35
C ARG A 111 2.64 4.33 13.60
N VAL A 112 3.83 4.92 13.49
CA VAL A 112 4.48 5.62 14.60
C VAL A 112 3.65 6.81 15.04
N ALA A 113 3.09 7.57 14.11
CA ALA A 113 2.19 8.68 14.39
C ALA A 113 0.93 8.24 15.17
N GLY A 114 0.33 7.11 14.79
CA GLY A 114 -0.79 6.53 15.50
C GLY A 114 -0.43 6.07 16.92
N LEU A 115 0.76 5.51 17.10
CA LEU A 115 1.27 5.07 18.40
C LEU A 115 1.56 6.27 19.32
N LYS A 116 2.24 7.31 18.83
CA LYS A 116 2.44 8.59 19.55
C LYS A 116 1.13 9.18 20.03
N ARG A 117 0.09 9.18 19.19
CA ARG A 117 -1.22 9.68 19.57
C ARG A 117 -1.86 8.85 20.69
N ARG A 118 -1.75 7.51 20.64
CA ARG A 118 -2.26 6.62 21.72
C ARG A 118 -1.58 6.93 23.05
N ILE A 119 -0.25 7.08 23.05
CA ILE A 119 0.51 7.48 24.23
C ILE A 119 0.05 8.85 24.74
N ALA A 120 -0.05 9.86 23.87
CA ALA A 120 -0.46 11.21 24.22
C ALA A 120 -1.89 11.29 24.80
N THR A 121 -2.79 10.37 24.41
CA THR A 121 -4.17 10.30 24.93
C THR A 121 -4.33 9.35 26.10
N GLY A 122 -3.26 8.71 26.59
CA GLY A 122 -3.29 7.75 27.70
C GLY A 122 -4.00 6.45 27.38
N LEU A 123 -4.13 6.08 26.11
CA LEU A 123 -4.73 4.81 25.69
C LEU A 123 -3.71 3.68 25.78
N ALA A 124 -3.58 3.09 26.95
CA ALA A 124 -2.61 2.03 27.27
C ALA A 124 -3.15 0.62 26.97
N VAL A 125 -3.72 0.41 25.76
CA VAL A 125 -4.15 -0.94 25.34
C VAL A 125 -2.94 -1.68 24.77
N PRO A 126 -2.50 -2.82 25.38
CA PRO A 126 -1.39 -3.59 24.86
C PRO A 126 -1.64 -4.13 23.44
N SER A 127 -0.57 -4.46 22.74
CA SER A 127 -0.62 -5.17 21.46
C SER A 127 -1.03 -6.64 21.66
N ALA A 128 -1.33 -7.37 20.59
CA ALA A 128 -1.58 -8.82 20.67
C ALA A 128 -0.38 -9.60 21.26
N ALA A 129 0.84 -9.07 21.06
CA ALA A 129 2.07 -9.61 21.66
C ALA A 129 2.29 -9.15 23.12
N GLY A 130 1.35 -8.44 23.73
CA GLY A 130 1.39 -8.00 25.12
C GLY A 130 2.18 -6.72 25.40
N LEU A 131 2.79 -6.10 24.40
CA LEU A 131 3.58 -4.88 24.58
C LEU A 131 2.69 -3.65 24.76
N SER A 132 3.01 -2.80 25.73
CA SER A 132 2.41 -1.46 25.89
C SER A 132 2.78 -0.56 24.71
N PRO A 133 2.03 0.55 24.46
CA PRO A 133 2.40 1.51 23.43
C PRO A 133 3.79 2.12 23.62
N GLU A 134 4.22 2.31 24.87
CA GLU A 134 5.53 2.83 25.21
C GLU A 134 6.64 1.83 24.86
N GLU A 135 6.50 0.57 25.28
CA GLU A 135 7.44 -0.52 24.94
C GLU A 135 7.54 -0.72 23.43
N GLN A 136 6.42 -0.67 22.72
CA GLN A 136 6.43 -0.72 21.25
C GLN A 136 7.22 0.47 20.64
N MET A 137 7.07 1.68 21.22
CA MET A 137 7.79 2.85 20.70
C MET A 137 9.29 2.75 20.93
N GLU A 138 9.73 2.24 22.07
CA GLU A 138 11.15 2.02 22.39
C GLU A 138 11.76 0.99 21.42
N GLU A 139 11.11 -0.15 21.22
CA GLU A 139 11.55 -1.18 20.27
C GLU A 139 11.60 -0.66 18.83
N ILE A 140 10.59 0.09 18.41
CA ILE A 140 10.57 0.73 17.08
C ILE A 140 11.73 1.71 16.93
N ALA A 141 11.99 2.56 17.93
CA ALA A 141 13.07 3.54 17.86
C ALA A 141 14.43 2.84 17.68
N GLU A 142 14.75 1.83 18.51
CA GLU A 142 15.98 1.08 18.42
C GLU A 142 16.16 0.43 17.04
N ARG A 143 15.17 -0.34 16.61
CA ARG A 143 15.22 -1.10 15.34
C ARG A 143 15.21 -0.20 14.12
N ALA A 144 14.48 0.92 14.14
CA ALA A 144 14.46 1.87 13.05
C ALA A 144 15.80 2.60 12.89
N HIS A 145 16.50 2.93 14.00
CA HIS A 145 17.86 3.48 13.94
C HIS A 145 18.83 2.47 13.31
N GLN A 146 18.78 1.21 13.73
CA GLN A 146 19.62 0.15 13.16
C GLN A 146 19.34 -0.03 11.66
N LEU A 147 18.07 -0.08 11.25
CA LEU A 147 17.68 -0.24 9.86
C LEU A 147 18.12 0.95 8.98
N GLN A 148 17.97 2.19 9.46
CA GLN A 148 18.38 3.37 8.70
C GLN A 148 19.90 3.50 8.61
N ALA A 149 20.65 3.15 9.66
CA ALA A 149 22.11 3.11 9.61
C ALA A 149 22.59 2.06 8.59
N ARG A 150 22.01 0.85 8.60
CA ARG A 150 22.31 -0.20 7.61
C ARG A 150 21.93 0.22 6.19
N HIS A 151 20.79 0.89 6.02
CA HIS A 151 20.35 1.41 4.73
C HIS A 151 21.31 2.44 4.13
N ALA A 152 21.84 3.36 4.96
CA ALA A 152 22.87 4.32 4.57
C ALA A 152 24.20 3.61 4.25
N ASP A 153 24.62 2.65 5.07
CA ASP A 153 25.82 1.85 4.84
C ASP A 153 25.79 1.11 3.50
N VAL A 154 24.68 0.44 3.18
CA VAL A 154 24.50 -0.25 1.90
C VAL A 154 24.62 0.72 0.73
N PHE A 155 24.03 1.91 0.84
CA PHE A 155 24.16 2.92 -0.21
C PHE A 155 25.61 3.36 -0.39
N HIS A 156 26.29 3.78 0.68
CA HIS A 156 27.63 4.36 0.60
C HIS A 156 28.72 3.34 0.30
N ASN A 157 28.66 2.16 0.93
CA ASN A 157 29.74 1.20 0.89
C ASN A 157 29.56 0.07 -0.12
N GLN A 158 28.37 -0.08 -0.72
CA GLN A 158 28.10 -1.14 -1.69
C GLN A 158 27.56 -0.60 -3.02
N VAL A 159 26.48 0.20 -2.99
CA VAL A 159 25.78 0.60 -4.24
C VAL A 159 26.50 1.77 -4.92
N LEU A 160 26.94 2.78 -4.17
CA LEU A 160 27.65 3.95 -4.72
C LEU A 160 28.96 3.56 -5.41
N PRO A 161 29.86 2.75 -4.83
CA PRO A 161 31.07 2.28 -5.53
C PRO A 161 30.72 1.46 -6.78
N ALA A 162 29.70 0.61 -6.73
CA ALA A 162 29.29 -0.16 -7.89
C ALA A 162 28.71 0.71 -9.03
N LEU A 163 28.05 1.83 -8.70
CA LEU A 163 27.62 2.82 -9.70
C LEU A 163 28.80 3.48 -10.38
N GLU A 164 29.85 3.84 -9.62
CA GLU A 164 31.08 4.44 -10.15
C GLU A 164 31.80 3.49 -11.12
N GLU A 165 31.87 2.20 -10.81
CA GLU A 165 32.41 1.16 -11.71
C GLU A 165 31.63 1.08 -13.04
N GLN A 166 30.35 1.45 -13.01
CA GLN A 166 29.50 1.50 -14.22
C GLN A 166 29.46 2.89 -14.89
N ASN A 167 30.39 3.79 -14.52
CA ASN A 167 30.47 5.16 -15.00
C ASN A 167 29.18 5.98 -14.71
N ILE A 168 28.54 5.74 -13.57
CA ILE A 168 27.47 6.56 -13.02
C ILE A 168 28.02 7.17 -11.72
N ARG A 169 28.22 8.47 -11.69
CA ARG A 169 28.86 9.16 -10.57
C ARG A 169 27.94 10.20 -9.94
N ILE A 170 27.84 10.19 -8.65
CA ILE A 170 27.28 11.28 -7.86
C ILE A 170 28.49 12.11 -7.41
N VAL A 171 28.51 13.37 -7.83
CA VAL A 171 29.67 14.26 -7.64
C VAL A 171 29.28 15.44 -6.77
N GLY A 172 30.20 15.91 -5.94
CA GLY A 172 30.06 17.16 -5.22
C GLY A 172 30.38 18.37 -6.10
N TRP A 173 29.98 19.57 -5.66
CA TRP A 173 30.26 20.80 -6.43
C TRP A 173 31.75 21.00 -6.70
N ASN A 174 32.62 20.67 -5.73
CA ASN A 174 34.06 20.86 -5.85
C ASN A 174 34.71 19.98 -6.92
N ASP A 175 34.09 18.84 -7.23
CA ASP A 175 34.59 17.88 -8.24
C ASP A 175 34.26 18.27 -9.68
N LEU A 176 33.48 19.35 -9.85
CA LEU A 176 33.06 19.83 -11.15
C LEU A 176 34.13 20.70 -11.82
N ASP A 177 34.25 20.54 -13.14
CA ASP A 177 35.04 21.45 -13.98
C ASP A 177 34.38 22.84 -14.12
N ALA A 178 35.15 23.83 -14.55
CA ALA A 178 34.70 25.22 -14.68
C ALA A 178 33.47 25.39 -15.60
N ASP A 179 33.42 24.61 -16.68
CA ASP A 179 32.34 24.69 -17.68
C ASP A 179 31.03 24.09 -17.08
N ALA A 180 31.14 23.01 -16.34
CA ALA A 180 30.00 22.42 -15.63
C ALA A 180 29.46 23.37 -14.53
N LYS A 181 30.34 23.97 -13.73
CA LYS A 181 29.98 24.96 -12.72
C LYS A 181 29.27 26.16 -13.35
N GLN A 182 29.78 26.65 -14.49
CA GLN A 182 29.16 27.78 -15.19
C GLN A 182 27.76 27.44 -15.73
N ARG A 183 27.57 26.25 -16.30
CA ARG A 183 26.25 25.77 -16.77
C ARG A 183 25.27 25.65 -15.62
N LEU A 184 25.64 24.95 -14.57
CA LEU A 184 24.78 24.74 -13.40
C LEU A 184 24.43 26.06 -12.71
N ARG A 185 25.35 27.04 -12.68
CA ARG A 185 25.04 28.38 -12.17
C ARG A 185 24.01 29.12 -13.07
N GLN A 186 24.10 28.94 -14.39
CA GLN A 186 23.10 29.51 -15.29
C GLN A 186 21.73 28.86 -15.11
N ASP A 187 21.71 27.52 -14.97
CA ASP A 187 20.48 26.76 -14.72
C ASP A 187 19.91 27.13 -13.34
N PHE A 188 20.75 27.29 -12.30
CA PHE A 188 20.33 27.77 -11.00
C PHE A 188 19.64 29.13 -11.08
N MET A 189 20.26 30.10 -11.72
CA MET A 189 19.69 31.47 -11.83
C MET A 189 18.41 31.51 -12.65
N ARG A 190 18.27 30.64 -13.67
CA ARG A 190 17.11 30.62 -14.56
C ARG A 190 15.94 29.82 -13.99
N ASP A 191 16.20 28.63 -13.44
CA ASP A 191 15.15 27.63 -13.17
C ASP A 191 14.95 27.36 -11.67
N ILE A 192 15.97 27.59 -10.82
CA ILE A 192 15.94 27.25 -9.40
C ILE A 192 15.76 28.49 -8.52
N PHE A 193 16.60 29.49 -8.71
CA PHE A 193 16.58 30.72 -7.89
C PHE A 193 15.21 31.40 -7.83
N PRO A 194 14.43 31.54 -8.93
CA PRO A 194 13.15 32.24 -8.90
C PRO A 194 12.07 31.56 -8.02
N ILE A 195 12.23 30.27 -7.68
CA ILE A 195 11.28 29.52 -6.87
C ILE A 195 11.74 29.36 -5.41
N LEU A 196 12.96 29.76 -5.10
CA LEU A 196 13.48 29.69 -3.73
C LEU A 196 13.00 30.89 -2.90
N THR A 197 12.65 30.61 -1.65
CA THR A 197 12.28 31.63 -0.67
C THR A 197 13.00 31.33 0.65
N PRO A 198 14.09 32.02 0.96
CA PRO A 198 14.74 31.89 2.26
C PRO A 198 13.86 32.52 3.35
N LEU A 199 13.72 31.82 4.48
CA LEU A 199 12.94 32.27 5.64
C LEU A 199 13.88 32.34 6.84
N ALA A 200 14.22 33.58 7.25
CA ALA A 200 15.03 33.81 8.44
C ALA A 200 14.16 33.79 9.71
N VAL A 201 14.76 33.38 10.82
CA VAL A 201 14.12 33.33 12.14
C VAL A 201 14.68 34.49 13.01
N ASP A 202 13.81 35.37 13.44
CA ASP A 202 14.14 36.46 14.36
C ASP A 202 12.88 36.81 15.20
N PRO A 203 12.94 37.72 16.17
CA PRO A 203 11.77 38.05 16.99
C PRO A 203 10.54 38.55 16.22
N ALA A 204 10.72 39.04 14.98
CA ALA A 204 9.62 39.47 14.10
C ALA A 204 9.17 38.32 13.13
N HIS A 205 10.00 37.33 12.95
CA HIS A 205 9.77 36.21 12.06
C HIS A 205 9.94 34.87 12.83
N PRO A 206 8.84 34.31 13.35
CA PRO A 206 8.89 33.04 14.11
C PRO A 206 9.38 31.90 13.24
N PHE A 207 9.78 30.79 13.87
CA PHE A 207 10.24 29.60 13.19
C PHE A 207 9.21 29.15 12.12
N PRO A 208 9.64 28.97 10.86
CA PRO A 208 8.73 28.68 9.77
C PRO A 208 8.17 27.27 9.87
N TYR A 209 6.93 27.11 9.42
CA TYR A 209 6.36 25.77 9.27
C TYR A 209 7.19 24.92 8.28
N ILE A 210 7.62 23.74 8.72
CA ILE A 210 8.31 22.74 7.88
C ILE A 210 7.31 21.72 7.41
N SER A 211 7.08 21.66 6.10
CA SER A 211 6.15 20.68 5.48
C SER A 211 6.68 19.25 5.59
N GLY A 212 5.77 18.30 5.77
CA GLY A 212 6.13 16.87 5.83
C GLY A 212 6.89 16.41 4.59
N LEU A 213 7.89 15.55 4.81
CA LEU A 213 8.75 14.93 3.80
C LEU A 213 9.58 15.90 2.93
N SER A 214 9.46 17.21 3.12
CA SER A 214 10.28 18.18 2.37
C SER A 214 11.73 18.20 2.86
N LEU A 215 12.66 18.26 1.93
CA LEU A 215 14.07 18.49 2.21
C LEU A 215 14.33 19.97 2.38
N ASN A 216 15.16 20.35 3.35
CA ASN A 216 15.43 21.74 3.69
C ASN A 216 16.90 21.93 4.03
N LEU A 217 17.42 23.12 3.77
CA LEU A 217 18.70 23.58 4.29
C LEU A 217 18.43 24.44 5.54
N ALA A 218 19.05 24.04 6.65
CA ALA A 218 19.25 24.86 7.85
C ALA A 218 20.49 25.68 7.62
N VAL A 219 20.37 27.00 7.56
CA VAL A 219 21.46 27.91 7.21
C VAL A 219 21.71 28.87 8.37
N LEU A 220 22.96 28.94 8.83
CA LEU A 220 23.39 29.94 9.80
C LEU A 220 24.03 31.10 9.03
N VAL A 221 23.44 32.27 9.12
CA VAL A 221 23.94 33.47 8.50
C VAL A 221 24.37 34.49 9.56
N ARG A 222 25.47 35.23 9.33
CA ARG A 222 25.99 36.25 10.21
C ARG A 222 25.92 37.63 9.54
N ASN A 223 25.41 38.61 10.27
CA ASN A 223 25.48 39.96 9.81
C ASN A 223 26.91 40.52 10.06
N PRO A 224 27.68 40.82 9.01
CA PRO A 224 29.09 41.24 9.16
C PRO A 224 29.27 42.57 9.89
N GLN A 225 28.21 43.42 9.97
CA GLN A 225 28.28 44.69 10.64
C GLN A 225 28.01 44.59 12.15
N THR A 226 27.10 43.71 12.55
CA THR A 226 26.68 43.55 13.96
C THR A 226 27.25 42.32 14.63
N GLY A 227 27.80 41.38 13.86
CA GLY A 227 28.26 40.07 14.33
C GLY A 227 27.13 39.13 14.76
N LYS A 228 25.86 39.54 14.62
CA LYS A 228 24.72 38.71 15.02
C LYS A 228 24.48 37.58 14.05
N GLU A 229 24.36 36.36 14.59
CA GLU A 229 23.98 35.19 13.85
C GLU A 229 22.48 34.97 13.86
N LEU A 230 21.93 34.51 12.74
CA LEU A 230 20.52 34.22 12.52
C LEU A 230 20.39 32.87 11.84
N PHE A 231 19.42 32.07 12.28
CA PHE A 231 18.99 30.88 11.59
C PHE A 231 18.09 31.26 10.40
N ALA A 232 18.30 30.60 9.29
CA ALA A 232 17.43 30.69 8.13
C ALA A 232 17.13 29.29 7.56
N ARG A 233 15.97 29.15 6.97
CA ARG A 233 15.55 27.92 6.30
C ARG A 233 15.37 28.15 4.82
N VAL A 234 15.92 27.25 3.99
CA VAL A 234 15.69 27.20 2.53
C VAL A 234 15.10 25.86 2.18
N LYS A 235 13.89 25.84 1.60
CA LYS A 235 13.27 24.59 1.14
C LYS A 235 13.87 24.17 -0.21
N VAL A 236 14.25 22.90 -0.35
CA VAL A 236 14.59 22.31 -1.64
C VAL A 236 13.29 22.02 -2.41
N PRO A 237 13.15 22.52 -3.65
CA PRO A 237 11.92 22.38 -4.44
C PRO A 237 11.60 20.94 -4.81
N ASP A 238 10.41 20.46 -4.46
CA ASP A 238 9.94 19.11 -4.74
C ASP A 238 9.55 18.88 -6.22
N GLN A 239 9.38 19.96 -6.98
CA GLN A 239 8.96 19.92 -8.39
C GLN A 239 10.10 19.63 -9.35
N LEU A 240 11.35 19.73 -8.89
CA LEU A 240 12.55 19.47 -9.67
C LEU A 240 13.10 18.07 -9.36
N ASP A 241 13.75 17.46 -10.36
CA ASP A 241 14.51 16.23 -10.12
C ASP A 241 15.64 16.52 -9.12
N ARG A 242 15.70 15.77 -8.03
CA ARG A 242 16.70 15.98 -6.99
C ARG A 242 18.12 15.67 -7.44
N MET A 243 18.30 14.61 -8.24
CA MET A 243 19.59 14.29 -8.89
C MET A 243 19.64 14.96 -10.25
N VAL A 244 20.36 16.08 -10.31
CA VAL A 244 20.50 16.90 -11.51
C VAL A 244 21.63 16.36 -12.37
N SER A 245 21.37 16.11 -13.67
CA SER A 245 22.42 15.68 -14.60
C SER A 245 23.38 16.83 -14.91
N VAL A 246 24.67 16.65 -14.59
CA VAL A 246 25.72 17.64 -14.85
C VAL A 246 25.94 17.86 -16.36
N ASP A 247 25.82 16.81 -17.15
CA ASP A 247 26.13 16.81 -18.58
C ASP A 247 24.88 17.04 -19.47
N GLY A 248 23.74 17.30 -18.84
CA GLY A 248 22.44 17.46 -19.48
C GLY A 248 21.77 16.13 -19.83
N SER A 249 20.45 16.12 -19.94
CA SER A 249 19.61 14.92 -20.07
C SER A 249 19.92 14.05 -21.32
N ARG A 250 20.49 14.64 -22.39
CA ARG A 250 20.90 13.88 -23.58
C ARG A 250 22.19 13.09 -23.36
N ALA A 251 23.14 13.60 -22.60
CA ALA A 251 24.40 12.93 -22.32
C ALA A 251 24.21 11.78 -21.30
N ALA A 252 23.40 11.99 -20.28
CA ALA A 252 23.06 10.99 -19.25
C ALA A 252 22.39 9.74 -19.83
N ASN A 253 21.75 9.83 -21.01
CA ASN A 253 21.02 8.73 -21.64
C ASN A 253 21.82 7.99 -22.74
N THR A 254 23.14 8.25 -22.88
CA THR A 254 23.97 7.56 -23.88
C THR A 254 24.66 6.35 -23.25
N ALA A 255 24.30 5.16 -23.68
CA ALA A 255 24.88 3.92 -23.20
C ALA A 255 26.42 3.92 -23.32
N GLY A 256 27.13 3.56 -22.25
CA GLY A 256 28.60 3.46 -22.21
C GLY A 256 29.36 4.77 -21.98
N ARG A 257 28.66 5.92 -21.91
CA ARG A 257 29.27 7.21 -21.55
C ARG A 257 29.16 7.44 -20.05
N GLU A 258 30.11 8.16 -19.49
CA GLU A 258 30.04 8.64 -18.10
C GLU A 258 28.80 9.51 -17.91
N SER A 259 28.08 9.29 -16.81
CA SER A 259 26.90 10.05 -16.42
C SER A 259 27.15 10.61 -15.02
N ARG A 260 27.28 11.94 -14.93
CA ARG A 260 27.51 12.64 -13.66
C ARG A 260 26.21 13.27 -13.16
N TYR A 261 25.94 13.11 -11.89
CA TYR A 261 24.79 13.69 -11.20
C TYR A 261 25.25 14.47 -9.99
N ILE A 262 24.58 15.57 -9.66
CA ILE A 262 24.79 16.35 -8.45
C ILE A 262 23.45 16.55 -7.74
N ALA A 263 23.47 16.54 -6.41
CA ALA A 263 22.26 16.79 -5.63
C ALA A 263 21.81 18.26 -5.78
N LEU A 264 20.49 18.47 -5.87
CA LEU A 264 19.89 19.79 -5.99
C LEU A 264 20.20 20.68 -4.78
N GLU A 265 20.22 20.08 -3.59
CA GLU A 265 20.60 20.75 -2.33
C GLU A 265 22.05 21.26 -2.38
N ASP A 266 22.98 20.53 -3.01
CA ASP A 266 24.39 20.97 -3.15
C ASP A 266 24.49 22.18 -4.10
N ILE A 267 23.71 22.16 -5.18
CA ILE A 267 23.63 23.33 -6.09
C ILE A 267 23.07 24.56 -5.35
N ILE A 268 22.04 24.38 -4.52
CA ILE A 268 21.46 25.48 -3.74
C ILE A 268 22.43 25.96 -2.68
N ALA A 269 23.10 25.05 -1.99
CA ALA A 269 24.07 25.34 -0.94
C ALA A 269 25.23 26.22 -1.45
N GLU A 270 25.76 25.91 -2.63
CA GLU A 270 26.83 26.70 -3.27
C GLU A 270 26.40 28.12 -3.66
N HIS A 271 25.12 28.38 -3.78
CA HIS A 271 24.59 29.69 -4.19
C HIS A 271 23.81 30.42 -3.06
N LEU A 272 24.04 30.01 -1.80
CA LEU A 272 23.40 30.65 -0.64
C LEU A 272 23.75 32.13 -0.51
N ASP A 273 24.96 32.52 -0.92
CA ASP A 273 25.38 33.94 -0.94
C ASP A 273 24.46 34.81 -1.81
N THR A 274 23.92 34.27 -2.89
CA THR A 274 22.96 34.93 -3.76
C THR A 274 21.58 35.09 -3.09
N LEU A 275 21.21 34.13 -2.22
CA LEU A 275 19.96 34.16 -1.46
C LEU A 275 20.01 35.06 -0.24
N PHE A 276 21.20 35.32 0.33
CA PHE A 276 21.42 36.15 1.52
C PHE A 276 22.36 37.32 1.25
N PRO A 277 22.01 38.28 0.34
CA PRO A 277 22.89 39.34 -0.04
C PRO A 277 23.25 40.22 1.15
N GLY A 278 24.57 40.42 1.35
CA GLY A 278 25.09 41.24 2.47
C GLY A 278 25.18 40.54 3.82
N MET A 279 24.88 39.27 3.89
CA MET A 279 25.14 38.36 5.02
C MET A 279 26.30 37.42 4.70
N GLU A 280 27.00 36.94 5.71
CA GLU A 280 27.98 35.90 5.63
C GLU A 280 27.29 34.55 5.91
N VAL A 281 27.36 33.59 5.01
CA VAL A 281 26.92 32.22 5.26
C VAL A 281 27.98 31.52 6.09
N VAL A 282 27.66 31.20 7.35
CA VAL A 282 28.60 30.54 8.29
C VAL A 282 28.66 29.07 8.05
N GLU A 283 27.50 28.42 7.98
CA GLU A 283 27.36 26.98 7.74
C GLU A 283 25.94 26.65 7.26
N HIS A 284 25.78 25.48 6.70
CA HIS A 284 24.49 24.93 6.30
C HIS A 284 24.45 23.42 6.49
N HIS A 285 23.26 22.87 6.76
CA HIS A 285 23.03 21.44 6.90
C HIS A 285 21.68 21.05 6.32
N VAL A 286 21.61 19.87 5.75
CA VAL A 286 20.34 19.34 5.23
C VAL A 286 19.55 18.70 6.36
N PHE A 287 18.25 18.92 6.38
CA PHE A 287 17.33 18.28 7.30
C PHE A 287 15.97 17.99 6.65
N ARG A 288 15.26 17.04 7.24
CA ARG A 288 13.95 16.59 6.77
C ARG A 288 13.05 16.21 7.94
N VAL A 289 11.76 16.55 7.86
CA VAL A 289 10.77 16.25 8.90
C VAL A 289 9.69 15.32 8.33
N THR A 290 9.43 14.22 9.01
CA THR A 290 8.23 13.40 8.74
C THR A 290 7.13 13.79 9.71
N ARG A 291 5.90 13.98 9.19
CA ARG A 291 4.73 14.38 9.98
C ARG A 291 3.64 13.31 9.95
N ASN A 292 2.77 13.36 10.94
CA ASN A 292 1.56 12.55 10.93
C ASN A 292 0.68 12.91 9.72
N GLU A 293 0.36 11.93 8.90
CA GLU A 293 -0.52 12.07 7.74
C GLU A 293 -1.72 11.11 7.80
N ASP A 294 -2.00 10.50 8.94
CA ASP A 294 -3.17 9.66 9.11
C ASP A 294 -4.42 10.54 9.30
N LEU A 295 -5.34 10.42 8.34
CA LEU A 295 -6.59 11.17 8.32
C LEU A 295 -7.63 10.48 9.19
N GLU A 296 -8.23 11.23 10.10
CA GLU A 296 -9.47 10.85 10.78
C GLU A 296 -10.59 11.78 10.30
N VAL A 297 -11.51 11.23 9.52
CA VAL A 297 -12.73 11.93 9.08
C VAL A 297 -13.85 11.50 10.01
N GLU A 298 -14.47 12.45 10.70
CA GLU A 298 -15.71 12.23 11.44
C GLU A 298 -16.85 12.06 10.43
N GLU A 299 -17.14 10.81 10.08
CA GLU A 299 -18.08 10.46 9.02
C GLU A 299 -19.54 10.56 9.47
N ASP A 300 -19.80 10.29 10.75
CA ASP A 300 -21.16 10.21 11.30
C ASP A 300 -21.87 11.57 11.33
N ASP A 301 -21.11 12.67 11.44
CA ASP A 301 -21.62 14.03 11.47
C ASP A 301 -21.53 14.77 10.12
N ALA A 302 -21.04 14.09 9.05
CA ALA A 302 -20.82 14.74 7.78
C ALA A 302 -22.07 14.68 6.87
N GLU A 303 -22.71 15.82 6.63
CA GLU A 303 -23.75 15.93 5.60
C GLU A 303 -23.28 15.54 4.18
N ASN A 304 -21.97 15.65 3.93
CA ASN A 304 -21.34 15.30 2.66
C ASN A 304 -19.90 14.84 2.89
N LEU A 305 -19.68 13.53 2.74
CA LEU A 305 -18.39 12.86 2.92
C LEU A 305 -17.26 13.46 2.05
N LEU A 306 -17.57 13.87 0.82
CA LEU A 306 -16.61 14.48 -0.09
C LEU A 306 -16.06 15.82 0.46
N LYS A 307 -16.97 16.69 0.91
CA LYS A 307 -16.58 18.00 1.50
C LYS A 307 -15.82 17.83 2.82
N ALA A 308 -16.21 16.86 3.65
CA ALA A 308 -15.52 16.56 4.89
C ALA A 308 -14.09 16.09 4.61
N LEU A 309 -13.90 15.21 3.64
CA LEU A 309 -12.59 14.73 3.22
C LEU A 309 -11.72 15.84 2.63
N GLU A 310 -12.26 16.72 1.78
CA GLU A 310 -11.52 17.87 1.23
C GLU A 310 -11.03 18.81 2.34
N LYS A 311 -11.82 19.01 3.39
CA LYS A 311 -11.43 19.82 4.56
C LYS A 311 -10.30 19.15 5.36
N GLU A 312 -10.41 17.84 5.59
CA GLU A 312 -9.36 17.11 6.33
C GLU A 312 -8.05 16.98 5.55
N LEU A 313 -8.09 16.88 4.22
CA LEU A 313 -6.90 16.93 3.37
C LEU A 313 -6.11 18.25 3.54
N LEU A 314 -6.79 19.36 3.76
CA LEU A 314 -6.12 20.62 4.07
C LEU A 314 -5.48 20.61 5.47
N ARG A 315 -6.13 20.02 6.47
CA ARG A 315 -5.61 19.91 7.85
C ARG A 315 -4.44 18.95 7.96
N ARG A 316 -4.42 17.88 7.17
CA ARG A 316 -3.37 16.87 7.12
C ARG A 316 -1.98 17.47 6.97
N ARG A 317 -1.85 18.56 6.19
CA ARG A 317 -0.57 19.25 5.97
C ARG A 317 0.08 19.75 7.27
N PHE A 318 -0.69 19.93 8.34
CA PHE A 318 -0.27 20.47 9.64
C PHE A 318 -0.17 19.42 10.74
N GLY A 319 -0.07 18.15 10.41
CA GLY A 319 0.12 17.07 11.39
C GLY A 319 1.39 17.26 12.25
N PRO A 320 1.40 16.76 13.52
CA PRO A 320 2.57 16.86 14.39
C PRO A 320 3.77 16.10 13.80
N PRO A 321 5.02 16.57 14.08
CA PRO A 321 6.23 15.85 13.70
C PRO A 321 6.33 14.51 14.41
N VAL A 322 6.90 13.53 13.71
CA VAL A 322 7.11 12.15 14.22
C VAL A 322 8.53 11.64 13.99
N ARG A 323 9.31 12.31 13.13
CA ARG A 323 10.72 11.98 12.88
C ARG A 323 11.44 13.21 12.33
N LEU A 324 12.65 13.43 12.79
CA LEU A 324 13.61 14.39 12.25
C LEU A 324 14.83 13.65 11.70
N GLU A 325 15.14 13.81 10.43
CA GLU A 325 16.35 13.32 9.78
C GLU A 325 17.28 14.50 9.54
N VAL A 326 18.55 14.36 9.94
CA VAL A 326 19.58 15.38 9.83
C VAL A 326 20.87 14.76 9.32
N GLU A 327 21.73 15.57 8.70
CA GLU A 327 23.08 15.13 8.40
C GLU A 327 23.84 14.83 9.69
N ASP A 328 24.69 13.80 9.68
CA ASP A 328 25.51 13.40 10.81
C ASP A 328 26.54 14.48 11.23
N THR A 329 26.85 15.39 10.31
CA THR A 329 27.73 16.55 10.51
C THR A 329 27.04 17.79 11.10
N ILE A 330 25.72 17.74 11.38
CA ILE A 330 24.96 18.89 11.84
C ILE A 330 25.53 19.51 13.12
N ASN A 331 25.59 20.84 13.15
CA ASN A 331 26.01 21.57 14.33
C ASN A 331 25.02 21.35 15.50
N PRO A 332 25.51 21.00 16.73
CA PRO A 332 24.66 20.78 17.89
C PRO A 332 23.69 21.93 18.21
N THR A 333 24.12 23.19 18.05
CA THR A 333 23.26 24.36 18.31
C THR A 333 22.09 24.45 17.33
N ILE A 334 22.31 24.10 16.05
CA ILE A 334 21.24 24.05 15.04
C ILE A 334 20.31 22.88 15.34
N LEU A 335 20.86 21.74 15.72
CA LEU A 335 20.07 20.57 16.08
C LEU A 335 19.17 20.82 17.29
N ASP A 336 19.73 21.43 18.37
CA ASP A 336 18.97 21.78 19.57
C ASP A 336 17.82 22.75 19.24
N LEU A 337 18.07 23.71 18.33
CA LEU A 337 17.01 24.60 17.83
C LEU A 337 15.91 23.81 17.10
N LEU A 338 16.28 22.90 16.19
CA LEU A 338 15.31 22.08 15.44
C LEU A 338 14.50 21.19 16.38
N ILE A 339 15.11 20.53 17.34
CA ILE A 339 14.45 19.69 18.36
C ILE A 339 13.42 20.51 19.15
N SER A 340 13.85 21.70 19.63
CA SER A 340 13.01 22.59 20.42
C SER A 340 11.80 23.12 19.63
N GLU A 341 12.04 23.65 18.43
CA GLU A 341 11.01 24.28 17.60
C GLU A 341 10.03 23.26 16.98
N LEU A 342 10.48 22.05 16.73
CA LEU A 342 9.65 20.95 16.23
C LEU A 342 8.96 20.18 17.37
N ASN A 343 9.34 20.40 18.62
CA ASN A 343 8.85 19.66 19.78
C ASN A 343 8.95 18.14 19.59
N ILE A 344 10.15 17.68 19.29
CA ILE A 344 10.47 16.27 19.00
C ILE A 344 11.46 15.76 20.05
N ASN A 345 11.44 14.46 20.33
CA ASN A 345 12.37 13.84 21.28
C ASN A 345 13.69 13.42 20.59
N GLU A 346 14.78 13.32 21.36
CA GLU A 346 16.09 12.88 20.83
C GLU A 346 16.01 11.47 20.18
N SER A 347 15.20 10.56 20.72
CA SER A 347 14.97 9.22 20.15
C SER A 347 14.29 9.23 18.77
N GLU A 348 13.72 10.35 18.37
CA GLU A 348 13.06 10.56 17.09
C GLU A 348 13.95 11.28 16.07
N VAL A 349 15.20 11.56 16.46
CA VAL A 349 16.23 12.20 15.61
C VAL A 349 17.12 11.15 14.98
N TYR A 350 17.24 11.16 13.67
CA TYR A 350 18.06 10.24 12.87
C TYR A 350 19.19 11.01 12.20
N ARG A 351 20.40 10.79 12.68
CA ARG A 351 21.63 11.38 12.11
C ARG A 351 22.19 10.44 11.06
N LEU A 352 22.20 10.87 9.82
CA LEU A 352 22.53 10.04 8.67
C LEU A 352 23.56 10.75 7.77
N PRO A 353 24.46 10.01 7.11
CA PRO A 353 25.36 10.60 6.12
C PRO A 353 24.54 11.11 4.91
N ALA A 354 25.01 12.21 4.31
CA ALA A 354 24.43 12.76 3.10
C ALA A 354 24.66 11.83 1.88
N PRO A 355 23.72 11.76 0.92
CA PRO A 355 22.47 12.50 0.84
C PRO A 355 21.35 11.85 1.68
N LEU A 356 20.59 12.65 2.39
CA LEU A 356 19.36 12.20 3.06
C LEU A 356 18.32 11.78 2.00
N ASP A 357 17.28 11.04 2.41
CA ASP A 357 16.13 10.70 1.54
C ASP A 357 16.50 10.05 0.18
N LEU A 358 16.91 8.80 0.21
CA LEU A 358 17.30 8.06 -1.01
C LEU A 358 16.16 7.85 -2.04
N ARG A 359 14.91 8.27 -1.77
CA ARG A 359 13.86 8.35 -2.81
C ARG A 359 14.26 9.29 -3.95
N GLY A 360 15.09 10.29 -3.65
CA GLY A 360 15.64 11.21 -4.63
C GLY A 360 16.50 10.57 -5.73
N MET A 361 16.94 9.32 -5.53
CA MET A 361 17.73 8.57 -6.52
C MET A 361 16.93 8.17 -7.77
N SER A 362 15.65 8.42 -7.82
CA SER A 362 14.76 8.02 -8.92
C SER A 362 15.21 8.51 -10.31
N ALA A 363 15.88 9.66 -10.42
CA ALA A 363 16.45 10.14 -11.68
C ALA A 363 17.58 9.23 -12.19
N ILE A 364 18.42 8.73 -11.30
CA ILE A 364 19.49 7.77 -11.61
C ILE A 364 18.90 6.41 -11.97
N VAL A 365 17.90 5.95 -11.20
CA VAL A 365 17.19 4.69 -11.49
C VAL A 365 16.57 4.72 -12.89
N ARG A 366 16.04 5.87 -13.34
CA ARG A 366 15.47 6.01 -14.69
C ARG A 366 16.52 6.14 -15.82
N ALA A 367 17.82 6.12 -15.51
CA ALA A 367 18.87 6.23 -16.52
C ALA A 367 18.76 5.12 -17.57
N ASN A 368 18.99 5.47 -18.84
CA ASN A 368 18.91 4.51 -19.95
C ASN A 368 20.15 3.58 -19.98
N ARG A 369 20.20 2.65 -19.06
CA ARG A 369 21.23 1.62 -18.87
C ARG A 369 20.59 0.22 -18.86
N PRO A 370 20.10 -0.31 -20.00
CA PRO A 370 19.34 -1.57 -20.02
C PRO A 370 20.07 -2.77 -19.40
N ALA A 371 21.40 -2.79 -19.44
CA ALA A 371 22.21 -3.86 -18.83
C ALA A 371 22.19 -3.84 -17.30
N LEU A 372 21.82 -2.71 -16.68
CA LEU A 372 21.76 -2.52 -15.23
C LEU A 372 20.34 -2.66 -14.66
N HIS A 373 19.36 -3.01 -15.51
CA HIS A 373 17.96 -3.24 -15.14
C HIS A 373 17.53 -4.67 -15.44
N TYR A 374 16.44 -5.09 -14.83
CA TYR A 374 15.75 -6.30 -15.26
C TYR A 374 15.42 -6.24 -16.74
N PRO A 375 15.60 -7.34 -17.51
CA PRO A 375 15.15 -7.41 -18.89
C PRO A 375 13.68 -7.03 -19.01
N LYS A 376 13.31 -6.26 -20.02
CA LYS A 376 11.91 -5.88 -20.24
C LYS A 376 11.03 -7.14 -20.34
N HIS A 377 9.99 -7.18 -19.53
CA HIS A 377 8.98 -8.23 -19.60
C HIS A 377 7.82 -7.76 -20.48
N ILE A 378 7.43 -8.60 -21.44
CA ILE A 378 6.22 -8.42 -22.24
C ILE A 378 5.24 -9.49 -21.78
N ALA A 379 4.16 -9.05 -21.13
CA ALA A 379 3.11 -9.93 -20.67
C ALA A 379 2.36 -10.57 -21.85
N HIS A 380 2.05 -11.85 -21.75
CA HIS A 380 1.37 -12.60 -22.80
C HIS A 380 -0.15 -12.53 -22.63
N THR A 381 -0.90 -12.67 -23.71
CA THR A 381 -2.34 -12.93 -23.60
C THR A 381 -2.56 -14.28 -22.92
N SER A 382 -3.46 -14.33 -21.92
CA SER A 382 -3.73 -15.55 -21.19
C SER A 382 -4.20 -16.66 -22.13
N ARG A 383 -3.65 -17.86 -21.97
CA ARG A 383 -4.05 -19.07 -22.72
C ARG A 383 -5.53 -19.42 -22.57
N TRP A 384 -6.14 -18.95 -21.49
CA TRP A 384 -7.56 -19.17 -21.21
C TRP A 384 -8.49 -18.25 -22.02
N LEU A 385 -7.93 -17.18 -22.61
CA LEU A 385 -8.66 -16.30 -23.52
C LEU A 385 -8.59 -16.74 -24.96
N ASN A 386 -7.41 -17.23 -25.39
CA ASN A 386 -7.20 -17.69 -26.77
C ASN A 386 -6.51 -19.06 -26.78
N ALA A 387 -7.16 -20.06 -27.31
CA ALA A 387 -6.56 -21.38 -27.56
C ALA A 387 -5.55 -21.33 -28.72
N THR A 388 -5.69 -20.35 -29.64
CA THR A 388 -4.82 -20.18 -30.81
C THR A 388 -4.45 -18.70 -31.00
N GLU A 389 -3.20 -18.41 -31.35
CA GLU A 389 -2.78 -17.06 -31.77
C GLU A 389 -3.52 -16.68 -33.05
N THR A 390 -4.44 -15.75 -32.96
CA THR A 390 -5.12 -15.14 -34.10
C THR A 390 -4.82 -13.66 -34.13
N ALA A 391 -4.85 -13.02 -35.31
CA ALA A 391 -4.71 -11.57 -35.47
C ALA A 391 -5.92 -10.79 -34.90
N LYS A 392 -6.97 -11.46 -34.44
CA LYS A 392 -8.15 -10.85 -33.84
C LYS A 392 -8.03 -10.84 -32.33
N ALA A 393 -8.48 -9.76 -31.68
CA ALA A 393 -8.63 -9.71 -30.23
C ALA A 393 -9.54 -10.85 -29.75
N ALA A 394 -9.20 -11.45 -28.60
CA ALA A 394 -10.00 -12.50 -27.98
C ALA A 394 -11.41 -11.98 -27.65
N ASP A 395 -12.45 -12.77 -27.95
CA ASP A 395 -13.79 -12.52 -27.43
C ASP A 395 -13.87 -13.01 -25.97
N VAL A 396 -13.73 -12.07 -25.03
CA VAL A 396 -13.68 -12.39 -23.61
C VAL A 396 -15.02 -12.97 -23.11
N PHE A 397 -16.15 -12.54 -23.68
CA PHE A 397 -17.47 -13.06 -23.33
C PHE A 397 -17.67 -14.51 -23.84
N ALA A 398 -17.16 -14.81 -25.04
CA ALA A 398 -17.19 -16.15 -25.55
C ALA A 398 -16.34 -17.11 -24.72
N ALA A 399 -15.11 -16.70 -24.38
CA ALA A 399 -14.23 -17.47 -23.50
C ALA A 399 -14.86 -17.74 -22.13
N ALA A 400 -15.43 -16.70 -21.48
CA ALA A 400 -16.07 -16.83 -20.17
C ALA A 400 -17.37 -17.67 -20.18
N ARG A 401 -18.02 -17.85 -21.33
CA ARG A 401 -19.14 -18.79 -21.48
C ARG A 401 -18.69 -20.25 -21.56
N ASP A 402 -17.53 -20.46 -22.17
CA ASP A 402 -16.97 -21.80 -22.35
C ASP A 402 -16.36 -22.34 -21.05
N HIS A 403 -15.64 -21.48 -20.34
CA HIS A 403 -15.00 -21.82 -19.06
C HIS A 403 -14.61 -20.55 -18.29
N ASP A 404 -14.39 -20.67 -17.00
CA ASP A 404 -13.78 -19.61 -16.20
C ASP A 404 -12.39 -19.25 -16.72
N VAL A 405 -12.06 -17.96 -16.72
CA VAL A 405 -10.76 -17.44 -17.18
C VAL A 405 -9.94 -17.00 -15.99
N LEU A 406 -8.97 -17.81 -15.57
CA LEU A 406 -7.99 -17.41 -14.55
C LEU A 406 -6.88 -16.59 -15.17
N LEU A 407 -6.58 -15.45 -14.55
CA LEU A 407 -5.54 -14.50 -14.92
C LEU A 407 -4.48 -14.45 -13.83
N HIS A 408 -3.20 -14.39 -14.21
CA HIS A 408 -2.09 -14.23 -13.29
C HIS A 408 -1.15 -13.12 -13.78
N HIS A 409 -1.40 -11.89 -13.32
CA HIS A 409 -0.56 -10.73 -13.62
C HIS A 409 0.74 -10.78 -12.80
N PRO A 410 1.85 -10.20 -13.29
CA PRO A 410 2.04 -9.54 -14.59
C PRO A 410 2.41 -10.51 -15.72
N TYR A 411 2.36 -11.82 -15.48
CA TYR A 411 2.70 -12.85 -16.47
C TYR A 411 1.68 -12.88 -17.60
N ASP A 412 0.38 -12.79 -17.25
CA ASP A 412 -0.71 -12.57 -18.20
C ASP A 412 -0.98 -11.07 -18.35
N SER A 413 -1.24 -10.63 -19.57
CA SER A 413 -1.43 -9.22 -19.91
C SER A 413 -2.77 -8.68 -19.38
N PHE A 414 -2.70 -7.64 -18.54
CA PHE A 414 -3.87 -6.90 -18.09
C PHE A 414 -4.62 -6.22 -19.25
N ALA A 415 -3.87 -5.72 -20.23
CA ALA A 415 -4.44 -5.02 -21.39
C ALA A 415 -5.30 -5.94 -22.26
N THR A 416 -4.85 -7.17 -22.53
CA THR A 416 -5.56 -8.12 -23.39
C THR A 416 -6.59 -8.96 -22.62
N SER A 417 -6.75 -8.74 -21.32
CA SER A 417 -7.70 -9.46 -20.46
C SER A 417 -8.69 -8.52 -19.79
N VAL A 418 -8.37 -7.97 -18.62
CA VAL A 418 -9.29 -7.14 -17.82
C VAL A 418 -9.68 -5.84 -18.55
N GLN A 419 -8.71 -5.17 -19.17
CA GLN A 419 -8.98 -3.97 -19.94
C GLN A 419 -9.81 -4.31 -21.20
N ALA A 420 -9.47 -5.41 -21.90
CA ALA A 420 -10.24 -5.88 -23.05
C ALA A 420 -11.67 -6.28 -22.68
N PHE A 421 -11.89 -6.87 -21.51
CA PHE A 421 -13.21 -7.21 -20.99
C PHE A 421 -14.11 -5.96 -20.87
N LEU A 422 -13.60 -4.89 -20.28
CA LEU A 422 -14.35 -3.64 -20.13
C LEU A 422 -14.51 -2.87 -21.45
N ALA A 423 -13.47 -2.82 -22.29
CA ALA A 423 -13.57 -2.20 -23.60
C ALA A 423 -14.58 -2.90 -24.50
N GLN A 424 -14.61 -4.24 -24.51
CA GLN A 424 -15.63 -5.00 -25.23
C GLN A 424 -17.03 -4.78 -24.64
N ALA A 425 -17.15 -4.66 -23.31
CA ALA A 425 -18.42 -4.34 -22.65
C ALA A 425 -18.93 -2.94 -23.05
N ALA A 426 -18.04 -1.96 -23.16
CA ALA A 426 -18.39 -0.61 -23.60
C ALA A 426 -18.87 -0.59 -25.06
N ALA A 427 -18.21 -1.32 -25.94
CA ALA A 427 -18.50 -1.35 -27.37
C ALA A 427 -19.68 -2.26 -27.76
N ASP A 428 -20.02 -3.31 -27.01
CA ASP A 428 -21.08 -4.28 -27.37
C ASP A 428 -22.48 -3.69 -27.12
N PRO A 429 -23.32 -3.49 -28.17
CA PRO A 429 -24.67 -2.93 -28.02
C PRO A 429 -25.62 -3.83 -27.20
N ARG A 430 -25.30 -5.10 -26.99
CA ARG A 430 -26.05 -6.02 -26.16
C ARG A 430 -25.81 -5.84 -24.68
N VAL A 431 -24.75 -5.14 -24.29
CA VAL A 431 -24.47 -4.83 -22.86
C VAL A 431 -25.43 -3.75 -22.41
N GLN A 432 -26.17 -4.03 -21.33
CA GLN A 432 -27.19 -3.16 -20.75
C GLN A 432 -26.66 -2.37 -19.54
N ALA A 433 -25.75 -3.00 -18.73
CA ALA A 433 -25.21 -2.38 -17.54
C ALA A 433 -23.77 -2.81 -17.27
N ILE A 434 -23.00 -1.89 -16.68
CA ILE A 434 -21.65 -2.14 -16.14
C ILE A 434 -21.60 -1.59 -14.73
N LYS A 435 -21.13 -2.40 -13.76
CA LYS A 435 -20.87 -1.96 -12.40
C LYS A 435 -19.40 -2.22 -12.07
N GLN A 436 -18.71 -1.23 -11.50
CA GLN A 436 -17.26 -1.26 -11.31
C GLN A 436 -16.85 -0.69 -9.95
N THR A 437 -15.92 -1.36 -9.25
CA THR A 437 -15.24 -0.78 -8.07
C THR A 437 -13.92 -0.14 -8.48
N LEU A 438 -13.63 1.05 -7.98
CA LEU A 438 -12.39 1.78 -8.23
C LEU A 438 -11.79 2.21 -6.88
N TYR A 439 -10.56 1.74 -6.58
CA TYR A 439 -9.85 2.07 -5.35
C TYR A 439 -8.66 2.99 -5.63
N ARG A 440 -7.86 2.68 -6.64
CA ARG A 440 -6.76 3.48 -7.17
C ARG A 440 -6.85 3.47 -8.69
N THR A 441 -6.77 4.64 -9.29
CA THR A 441 -6.81 4.81 -10.74
C THR A 441 -5.58 5.61 -11.20
N SER A 442 -5.08 5.32 -12.42
CA SER A 442 -4.00 6.10 -13.02
C SER A 442 -4.53 7.41 -13.64
N GLY A 443 -3.62 8.37 -13.88
CA GLY A 443 -3.94 9.64 -14.54
C GLY A 443 -4.62 9.49 -15.90
N ASP A 444 -4.16 8.53 -16.73
CA ASP A 444 -4.82 8.09 -17.96
C ASP A 444 -5.25 6.63 -17.77
N SER A 445 -6.51 6.41 -17.45
CA SER A 445 -7.05 5.09 -17.14
C SER A 445 -7.98 4.58 -18.24
N PRO A 446 -7.54 3.61 -19.06
CA PRO A 446 -8.40 2.97 -20.07
C PRO A 446 -9.66 2.32 -19.46
N ILE A 447 -9.62 1.99 -18.16
CA ILE A 447 -10.78 1.47 -17.43
C ILE A 447 -11.83 2.58 -17.26
N VAL A 448 -11.40 3.77 -16.83
CA VAL A 448 -12.29 4.93 -16.68
C VAL A 448 -12.82 5.37 -18.04
N ASP A 449 -12.01 5.39 -19.06
CA ASP A 449 -12.43 5.76 -20.42
C ASP A 449 -13.50 4.79 -20.95
N ALA A 450 -13.31 3.47 -20.76
CA ALA A 450 -14.33 2.48 -21.13
C ALA A 450 -15.66 2.67 -20.38
N LEU A 451 -15.64 3.08 -19.11
CA LEU A 451 -16.87 3.38 -18.36
C LEU A 451 -17.58 4.63 -18.89
N ILE A 452 -16.82 5.66 -19.28
CA ILE A 452 -17.32 6.88 -19.90
C ILE A 452 -17.96 6.55 -21.26
N GLU A 453 -17.24 5.85 -22.15
CA GLU A 453 -17.76 5.41 -23.45
C GLU A 453 -19.05 4.59 -23.33
N ALA A 454 -19.12 3.71 -22.32
CA ALA A 454 -20.33 2.94 -22.06
C ALA A 454 -21.51 3.83 -21.64
N ALA A 455 -21.29 4.82 -20.79
CA ALA A 455 -22.33 5.75 -20.35
C ALA A 455 -22.80 6.65 -21.50
N GLU A 456 -21.90 7.18 -22.31
CA GLU A 456 -22.19 7.97 -23.50
C GLU A 456 -22.97 7.15 -24.56
N ALA A 457 -22.71 5.83 -24.62
CA ALA A 457 -23.48 4.90 -25.45
C ALA A 457 -24.87 4.54 -24.87
N GLY A 458 -25.28 5.18 -23.76
CA GLY A 458 -26.58 5.02 -23.13
C GLY A 458 -26.75 3.78 -22.24
N LYS A 459 -25.65 3.13 -21.84
CA LYS A 459 -25.69 1.98 -20.92
C LYS A 459 -25.80 2.46 -19.47
N GLN A 460 -26.37 1.62 -18.61
CA GLN A 460 -26.38 1.86 -17.16
C GLN A 460 -24.98 1.61 -16.59
N VAL A 461 -24.29 2.65 -16.17
CA VAL A 461 -22.94 2.52 -15.59
C VAL A 461 -22.94 3.00 -14.14
N VAL A 462 -22.48 2.15 -13.23
CA VAL A 462 -22.30 2.46 -11.81
C VAL A 462 -20.83 2.28 -11.45
N ALA A 463 -20.20 3.32 -10.93
CA ALA A 463 -18.84 3.29 -10.43
C ALA A 463 -18.81 3.54 -8.92
N LEU A 464 -18.31 2.58 -8.14
CA LEU A 464 -17.98 2.81 -6.74
C LEU A 464 -16.55 3.29 -6.65
N VAL A 465 -16.35 4.55 -6.30
CA VAL A 465 -15.05 5.19 -6.17
C VAL A 465 -14.73 5.34 -4.70
N GLU A 466 -13.68 4.66 -4.23
CA GLU A 466 -13.20 4.78 -2.85
C GLU A 466 -12.37 6.06 -2.71
N ILE A 467 -12.98 7.14 -2.23
CA ILE A 467 -12.32 8.45 -2.07
C ILE A 467 -11.38 8.53 -0.88
N LYS A 468 -11.45 7.57 0.06
CA LYS A 468 -10.56 7.47 1.24
C LYS A 468 -9.34 6.57 0.97
N ALA A 469 -8.95 6.39 -0.30
CA ALA A 469 -7.75 5.64 -0.65
C ALA A 469 -6.51 6.46 -0.27
N ARG A 470 -5.80 6.03 0.78
CA ARG A 470 -4.68 6.76 1.38
C ARG A 470 -3.65 7.18 0.32
N PHE A 471 -3.30 8.48 0.32
CA PHE A 471 -2.40 9.19 -0.60
C PHE A 471 -2.91 9.35 -2.05
N ASP A 472 -4.09 8.80 -2.38
CA ASP A 472 -4.72 8.94 -3.70
C ASP A 472 -6.06 9.68 -3.64
N GLU A 473 -6.38 10.30 -2.50
CA GLU A 473 -7.68 10.91 -2.24
C GLU A 473 -8.03 12.00 -3.26
N GLU A 474 -7.10 12.94 -3.51
CA GLU A 474 -7.30 14.04 -4.47
C GLU A 474 -7.50 13.51 -5.90
N ALA A 475 -6.71 12.52 -6.30
CA ALA A 475 -6.83 11.89 -7.62
C ALA A 475 -8.19 11.19 -7.77
N ASN A 476 -8.62 10.42 -6.77
CA ASN A 476 -9.89 9.70 -6.81
C ASN A 476 -11.10 10.66 -6.80
N ILE A 477 -11.03 11.76 -6.07
CA ILE A 477 -12.04 12.84 -6.14
C ILE A 477 -12.14 13.42 -7.55
N SER A 478 -11.01 13.70 -8.18
CA SER A 478 -10.97 14.22 -9.56
C SER A 478 -11.61 13.24 -10.56
N TRP A 479 -11.29 11.94 -10.43
CA TRP A 479 -11.87 10.90 -11.27
C TRP A 479 -13.38 10.73 -11.07
N ALA A 480 -13.82 10.74 -9.81
CA ALA A 480 -15.24 10.67 -9.50
C ALA A 480 -16.01 11.79 -10.20
N ARG A 481 -15.52 13.03 -10.14
CA ARG A 481 -16.12 14.17 -10.83
C ARG A 481 -16.10 14.05 -12.37
N LYS A 482 -15.04 13.45 -12.95
CA LYS A 482 -14.96 13.19 -14.39
C LYS A 482 -16.03 12.18 -14.82
N LEU A 483 -16.21 11.10 -14.07
CA LEU A 483 -17.22 10.08 -14.31
C LEU A 483 -18.64 10.64 -14.22
N GLU A 484 -18.95 11.43 -13.18
CA GLU A 484 -20.28 12.07 -13.01
C GLU A 484 -20.63 12.98 -14.19
N ARG A 485 -19.68 13.79 -14.68
CA ARG A 485 -19.89 14.67 -15.85
C ARG A 485 -20.21 13.90 -17.13
N ALA A 486 -19.74 12.65 -17.23
CA ALA A 486 -20.02 11.76 -18.36
C ALA A 486 -21.33 10.96 -18.19
N GLY A 487 -22.09 11.18 -17.12
CA GLY A 487 -23.36 10.50 -16.87
C GLY A 487 -23.23 9.13 -16.17
N VAL A 488 -22.06 8.80 -15.62
CA VAL A 488 -21.87 7.60 -14.79
C VAL A 488 -22.46 7.86 -13.39
N HIS A 489 -23.21 6.90 -12.86
CA HIS A 489 -23.65 6.94 -11.46
C HIS A 489 -22.47 6.62 -10.52
N VAL A 490 -21.98 7.63 -9.82
CA VAL A 490 -20.86 7.48 -8.88
C VAL A 490 -21.37 7.29 -7.46
N VAL A 491 -20.81 6.30 -6.76
CA VAL A 491 -21.02 6.05 -5.33
C VAL A 491 -19.68 6.23 -4.61
N TYR A 492 -19.66 7.04 -3.57
CA TYR A 492 -18.44 7.44 -2.84
C TYR A 492 -18.11 6.52 -1.64
N GLY A 493 -18.40 5.24 -1.75
CA GLY A 493 -18.19 4.26 -0.69
C GLY A 493 -19.35 4.16 0.30
N ILE A 494 -19.11 3.56 1.45
CA ILE A 494 -20.08 3.38 2.53
C ILE A 494 -19.52 4.04 3.80
N VAL A 495 -20.38 4.71 4.57
CA VAL A 495 -20.01 5.29 5.88
C VAL A 495 -19.49 4.19 6.81
N GLY A 496 -18.40 4.43 7.50
CA GLY A 496 -17.77 3.52 8.45
C GLY A 496 -16.97 2.36 7.83
N LEU A 497 -17.11 2.08 6.53
CA LEU A 497 -16.39 0.99 5.84
C LEU A 497 -15.67 1.50 4.59
N LYS A 498 -14.46 0.97 4.33
CA LYS A 498 -13.75 1.23 3.07
C LYS A 498 -14.02 0.13 2.05
N THR A 499 -14.41 0.50 0.83
CA THR A 499 -14.58 -0.46 -0.27
C THR A 499 -13.23 -0.86 -0.83
N HIS A 500 -12.81 -2.12 -0.60
CA HIS A 500 -11.50 -2.61 -1.05
C HIS A 500 -11.59 -3.82 -1.98
N CYS A 501 -12.76 -4.44 -2.15
CA CYS A 501 -12.95 -5.51 -3.12
C CYS A 501 -12.76 -5.00 -4.57
N LYS A 502 -12.23 -5.87 -5.43
CA LYS A 502 -11.96 -5.56 -6.84
C LYS A 502 -12.96 -6.35 -7.70
N LEU A 503 -14.02 -5.65 -8.09
CA LEU A 503 -15.16 -6.25 -8.78
C LEU A 503 -15.53 -5.47 -10.03
N SER A 504 -15.84 -6.19 -11.10
CA SER A 504 -16.50 -5.67 -12.29
C SER A 504 -17.66 -6.61 -12.64
N LEU A 505 -18.83 -6.05 -12.91
CA LEU A 505 -20.02 -6.80 -13.33
C LEU A 505 -20.56 -6.22 -14.62
N VAL A 506 -20.73 -7.06 -15.62
CA VAL A 506 -21.32 -6.72 -16.92
C VAL A 506 -22.62 -7.51 -17.10
N VAL A 507 -23.70 -6.82 -17.41
CA VAL A 507 -25.01 -7.43 -17.72
C VAL A 507 -25.26 -7.31 -19.22
N ARG A 508 -25.35 -8.43 -19.91
CA ARG A 508 -25.45 -8.54 -21.36
C ARG A 508 -26.71 -9.29 -21.78
N ARG A 509 -27.38 -8.80 -22.79
CA ARG A 509 -28.55 -9.49 -23.40
C ARG A 509 -28.06 -10.59 -24.34
N GLU A 510 -28.54 -11.81 -24.10
CA GLU A 510 -28.23 -12.98 -24.91
C GLU A 510 -29.57 -13.68 -25.31
N GLY A 511 -30.01 -13.44 -26.53
CA GLY A 511 -31.33 -13.84 -26.95
C GLY A 511 -32.41 -13.15 -26.12
N ASN A 512 -33.25 -13.91 -25.44
CA ASN A 512 -34.36 -13.40 -24.62
C ASN A 512 -34.06 -13.26 -23.14
N HIS A 513 -32.83 -13.54 -22.71
CA HIS A 513 -32.41 -13.43 -21.29
C HIS A 513 -31.23 -12.50 -21.10
N LEU A 514 -30.98 -12.11 -19.84
CA LEU A 514 -29.81 -11.36 -19.43
C LEU A 514 -28.80 -12.30 -18.79
N ARG A 515 -27.58 -12.28 -19.29
CA ARG A 515 -26.45 -13.00 -18.69
C ARG A 515 -25.55 -12.01 -17.99
N ARG A 516 -25.04 -12.42 -16.84
CA ARG A 516 -24.05 -11.64 -16.06
C ARG A 516 -22.67 -12.22 -16.30
N TYR A 517 -21.69 -11.36 -16.36
CA TYR A 517 -20.27 -11.68 -16.41
C TYR A 517 -19.57 -10.90 -15.32
N ALA A 518 -18.75 -11.53 -14.53
CA ALA A 518 -18.04 -10.89 -13.45
C ALA A 518 -16.53 -11.07 -13.60
N HIS A 519 -15.77 -10.03 -13.29
CA HIS A 519 -14.35 -10.13 -12.96
C HIS A 519 -14.18 -9.88 -11.46
N ILE A 520 -13.49 -10.80 -10.77
CA ILE A 520 -13.11 -10.68 -9.37
C ILE A 520 -11.60 -10.82 -9.29
N GLY A 521 -10.93 -9.81 -8.70
CA GLY A 521 -9.47 -9.77 -8.65
C GLY A 521 -8.90 -9.56 -7.26
N THR A 522 -7.63 -9.90 -7.10
CA THR A 522 -6.82 -9.58 -5.92
C THR A 522 -6.24 -8.17 -5.99
N GLY A 523 -5.97 -7.68 -7.20
CA GLY A 523 -5.33 -6.40 -7.52
C GLY A 523 -6.26 -5.32 -8.03
N ASN A 524 -5.83 -4.06 -7.88
CA ASN A 524 -6.57 -2.89 -8.33
C ASN A 524 -6.69 -2.81 -9.86
N TYR A 525 -7.72 -2.13 -10.34
CA TYR A 525 -7.91 -1.81 -11.77
C TYR A 525 -7.00 -0.65 -12.21
N HIS A 526 -5.69 -0.90 -12.15
CA HIS A 526 -4.67 0.09 -12.45
C HIS A 526 -3.64 -0.48 -13.42
N PRO A 527 -3.68 -0.13 -14.73
CA PRO A 527 -2.87 -0.74 -15.76
C PRO A 527 -1.35 -0.65 -15.52
N SER A 528 -0.89 0.45 -14.90
CA SER A 528 0.55 0.62 -14.61
C SER A 528 1.00 -0.31 -13.50
N THR A 529 0.25 -0.42 -12.38
CA THR A 529 0.62 -1.31 -11.27
C THR A 529 0.50 -2.78 -11.64
N ALA A 530 -0.43 -3.14 -12.51
CA ALA A 530 -0.60 -4.51 -13.02
C ALA A 530 0.63 -5.04 -13.80
N ARG A 531 1.62 -4.20 -14.11
CA ARG A 531 2.91 -4.60 -14.72
C ARG A 531 3.97 -4.98 -13.70
N PHE A 532 3.77 -4.60 -12.44
CA PHE A 532 4.76 -4.77 -11.36
C PHE A 532 4.20 -5.54 -10.16
N TYR A 533 2.87 -5.69 -10.06
CA TYR A 533 2.20 -6.42 -8.99
C TYR A 533 1.87 -7.83 -9.47
N GLU A 534 2.23 -8.82 -8.65
CA GLU A 534 1.77 -10.20 -8.84
C GLU A 534 0.36 -10.30 -8.27
N ASP A 535 -0.63 -10.45 -9.16
CA ASP A 535 -2.04 -10.49 -8.82
C ASP A 535 -2.78 -11.59 -9.60
N LEU A 536 -3.84 -12.08 -9.01
CA LEU A 536 -4.76 -13.05 -9.62
C LEU A 536 -6.11 -12.40 -9.92
N GLY A 537 -6.78 -12.89 -10.94
CA GLY A 537 -8.16 -12.51 -11.25
C GLY A 537 -8.90 -13.65 -11.96
N ILE A 538 -10.21 -13.67 -11.82
CA ILE A 538 -11.08 -14.62 -12.52
C ILE A 538 -12.17 -13.86 -13.26
N ILE A 539 -12.35 -14.19 -14.55
CA ILE A 539 -13.54 -13.77 -15.33
C ILE A 539 -14.44 -14.99 -15.46
N THR A 540 -15.67 -14.84 -15.01
CA THR A 540 -16.66 -15.92 -14.96
C THR A 540 -18.05 -15.47 -15.39
N CYS A 541 -18.86 -16.41 -15.84
CA CYS A 541 -20.31 -16.23 -15.99
C CYS A 541 -21.10 -17.25 -15.13
N ASP A 542 -20.46 -17.85 -14.11
CA ASP A 542 -21.14 -18.71 -13.14
C ASP A 542 -22.31 -17.94 -12.50
N GLU A 543 -23.50 -18.54 -12.53
CA GLU A 543 -24.72 -17.88 -12.15
C GLU A 543 -24.75 -17.48 -10.68
N GLN A 544 -24.29 -18.35 -9.78
CA GLN A 544 -24.27 -18.10 -8.34
C GLN A 544 -23.23 -17.02 -7.96
N ILE A 545 -22.03 -17.10 -8.54
CA ILE A 545 -20.97 -16.10 -8.30
C ILE A 545 -21.44 -14.73 -8.81
N CYS A 546 -21.96 -14.67 -10.03
CA CYS A 546 -22.45 -13.43 -10.62
C CYS A 546 -23.66 -12.85 -9.88
N GLU A 547 -24.54 -13.70 -9.33
CA GLU A 547 -25.64 -13.26 -8.47
C GLU A 547 -25.13 -12.62 -7.19
N ASP A 548 -24.17 -13.27 -6.50
CA ASP A 548 -23.56 -12.73 -5.30
C ASP A 548 -22.80 -11.42 -5.55
N VAL A 549 -22.09 -11.30 -6.68
CA VAL A 549 -21.46 -10.04 -7.09
C VAL A 549 -22.52 -8.96 -7.32
N SER A 550 -23.64 -9.30 -7.95
CA SER A 550 -24.75 -8.37 -8.15
C SER A 550 -25.36 -7.90 -6.81
N ARG A 551 -25.54 -8.82 -5.86
CA ARG A 551 -26.02 -8.53 -4.50
C ARG A 551 -25.03 -7.64 -3.74
N LEU A 552 -23.72 -7.90 -3.89
CA LEU A 552 -22.69 -7.09 -3.26
C LEU A 552 -22.70 -5.66 -3.82
N PHE A 553 -22.81 -5.47 -5.14
CA PHE A 553 -23.00 -4.14 -5.71
C PHE A 553 -24.26 -3.43 -5.19
N ASN A 554 -25.36 -4.15 -5.04
CA ASN A 554 -26.59 -3.57 -4.47
C ASN A 554 -26.43 -3.18 -2.99
N GLN A 555 -25.68 -3.97 -2.20
CA GLN A 555 -25.32 -3.60 -0.83
C GLN A 555 -24.46 -2.34 -0.81
N LEU A 556 -23.47 -2.24 -1.72
CA LEU A 556 -22.55 -1.12 -1.80
C LEU A 556 -23.21 0.19 -2.27
N SER A 557 -24.24 0.10 -3.15
CA SER A 557 -24.91 1.28 -3.71
C SER A 557 -26.25 1.62 -3.06
N GLY A 558 -26.92 0.66 -2.46
CA GLY A 558 -28.30 0.80 -1.98
C GLY A 558 -28.49 0.61 -0.48
N TYR A 559 -27.41 0.48 0.30
CA TYR A 559 -27.45 0.26 1.75
C TYR A 559 -28.37 -0.91 2.14
N ALA A 560 -28.06 -2.12 1.62
CA ALA A 560 -28.78 -3.35 1.93
C ALA A 560 -28.08 -4.15 3.06
N PRO A 561 -28.37 -3.88 4.37
CA PRO A 561 -27.57 -4.42 5.46
C PRO A 561 -27.75 -5.92 5.70
N LYS A 562 -28.77 -6.56 5.16
CA LYS A 562 -29.06 -8.00 5.32
C LYS A 562 -28.92 -8.73 3.99
N THR A 563 -27.70 -8.80 3.48
CA THR A 563 -27.40 -9.57 2.26
C THR A 563 -26.76 -10.91 2.62
N ASN A 564 -27.30 -12.01 2.11
CA ASN A 564 -26.72 -13.34 2.23
C ASN A 564 -26.04 -13.71 0.91
N TYR A 565 -24.84 -14.26 0.99
CA TYR A 565 -24.07 -14.75 -0.14
C TYR A 565 -24.06 -16.28 -0.13
N GLN A 566 -24.09 -16.90 -1.30
CA GLN A 566 -24.08 -18.35 -1.46
C GLN A 566 -22.70 -18.90 -1.76
N SER A 567 -21.90 -18.14 -2.50
CA SER A 567 -20.57 -18.54 -2.96
C SER A 567 -19.46 -17.64 -2.42
N LEU A 568 -19.69 -16.33 -2.34
CA LEU A 568 -18.67 -15.38 -1.89
C LEU A 568 -18.56 -15.35 -0.37
N LEU A 569 -17.31 -15.26 0.12
CA LEU A 569 -17.04 -14.84 1.50
C LEU A 569 -16.76 -13.32 1.49
N VAL A 570 -17.56 -12.58 2.25
CA VAL A 570 -17.55 -11.10 2.23
C VAL A 570 -17.29 -10.55 3.63
N ALA A 571 -16.25 -9.71 3.77
CA ALA A 571 -16.01 -8.95 4.99
C ALA A 571 -16.94 -7.71 5.05
N PRO A 572 -17.34 -7.28 6.27
CA PRO A 572 -16.92 -7.79 7.58
C PRO A 572 -17.77 -8.97 8.12
N ARG A 573 -18.67 -9.56 7.34
CA ARG A 573 -19.71 -10.45 7.88
C ARG A 573 -19.35 -11.94 7.88
N THR A 574 -18.95 -12.47 6.73
CA THR A 574 -18.83 -13.92 6.52
C THR A 574 -17.41 -14.36 6.19
N LEU A 575 -16.48 -13.44 5.93
CA LEU A 575 -15.16 -13.83 5.44
C LEU A 575 -14.33 -14.50 6.53
N ARG A 576 -14.20 -13.86 7.71
CA ARG A 576 -13.45 -14.46 8.82
C ARG A 576 -14.06 -15.78 9.27
N SER A 577 -15.37 -15.80 9.57
CA SER A 577 -16.05 -17.02 10.00
C SER A 577 -15.99 -18.13 8.96
N GLY A 578 -16.19 -17.83 7.68
CA GLY A 578 -16.12 -18.84 6.62
C GLY A 578 -14.73 -19.45 6.43
N LEU A 579 -13.65 -18.65 6.60
CA LEU A 579 -12.29 -19.21 6.61
C LEU A 579 -12.05 -20.09 7.84
N ILE A 580 -12.52 -19.68 9.02
CA ILE A 580 -12.41 -20.47 10.25
C ILE A 580 -13.20 -21.78 10.13
N GLU A 581 -14.40 -21.77 9.54
CA GLU A 581 -15.19 -22.98 9.25
C GLU A 581 -14.42 -23.95 8.32
N CYS A 582 -13.73 -23.42 7.30
CA CYS A 582 -12.89 -24.26 6.43
C CYS A 582 -11.70 -24.84 7.22
N ILE A 583 -11.06 -24.09 8.12
CA ILE A 583 -9.97 -24.57 8.97
C ILE A 583 -10.48 -25.69 9.90
N ASP A 584 -11.62 -25.46 10.57
CA ASP A 584 -12.23 -26.44 11.48
C ASP A 584 -12.63 -27.72 10.71
N GLN A 585 -13.08 -27.61 9.45
CA GLN A 585 -13.36 -28.76 8.59
C GLN A 585 -12.07 -29.57 8.27
N GLU A 586 -10.92 -28.90 8.09
CA GLU A 586 -9.64 -29.60 7.90
C GLU A 586 -9.23 -30.38 9.16
N ILE A 587 -9.47 -29.81 10.34
CA ILE A 587 -9.26 -30.51 11.63
C ILE A 587 -10.11 -31.78 11.70
N GLU A 588 -11.38 -31.71 11.35
CA GLU A 588 -12.27 -32.87 11.35
C GLU A 588 -11.92 -33.90 10.27
N ASN A 589 -11.45 -33.43 9.11
CA ASN A 589 -10.94 -34.31 8.06
C ASN A 589 -9.72 -35.08 8.54
N HIS A 590 -8.76 -34.39 9.17
CA HIS A 590 -7.54 -35.01 9.70
C HIS A 590 -7.85 -36.05 10.79
N LYS A 591 -8.70 -35.70 11.76
CA LYS A 591 -9.15 -36.63 12.82
C LYS A 591 -9.82 -37.88 12.26
N ALA A 592 -10.53 -37.75 11.15
CA ALA A 592 -11.19 -38.85 10.46
C ALA A 592 -10.26 -39.65 9.53
N GLY A 593 -8.95 -39.31 9.47
CA GLY A 593 -7.98 -39.98 8.58
C GLY A 593 -8.15 -39.62 7.10
N ARG A 594 -8.88 -38.57 6.79
CA ARG A 594 -9.04 -38.03 5.42
C ARG A 594 -7.90 -37.08 5.08
N PRO A 595 -7.59 -36.86 3.80
CA PRO A 595 -6.63 -35.84 3.39
C PRO A 595 -7.01 -34.47 3.96
N ALA A 596 -6.04 -33.78 4.61
CA ALA A 596 -6.21 -32.47 5.21
C ALA A 596 -4.94 -31.65 5.06
N LYS A 597 -5.07 -30.41 4.62
CA LYS A 597 -3.97 -29.44 4.49
C LYS A 597 -4.51 -28.03 4.30
N ILE A 598 -3.87 -27.07 4.94
CA ILE A 598 -4.20 -25.66 4.82
C ILE A 598 -3.05 -24.91 4.15
N GLN A 599 -3.34 -24.05 3.17
CA GLN A 599 -2.33 -23.27 2.45
C GLN A 599 -2.85 -21.83 2.25
N PHE A 600 -2.16 -20.86 2.84
CA PHE A 600 -2.51 -19.43 2.76
C PHE A 600 -1.40 -18.65 2.09
N LYS A 601 -1.76 -17.80 1.11
CA LYS A 601 -0.91 -16.75 0.57
C LYS A 601 -1.60 -15.41 0.79
N CYS A 602 -0.92 -14.47 1.46
CA CYS A 602 -1.45 -13.13 1.74
C CYS A 602 -0.31 -12.11 1.91
N ASN A 603 -0.66 -10.83 2.01
CA ASN A 603 0.37 -9.81 2.25
C ASN A 603 0.65 -9.62 3.74
N SER A 604 -0.34 -9.89 4.59
CA SER A 604 -0.22 -9.74 6.04
C SER A 604 -1.07 -10.77 6.78
N MET A 605 -0.51 -11.33 7.86
CA MET A 605 -1.14 -12.31 8.75
C MET A 605 -1.06 -11.78 10.18
N VAL A 606 -2.13 -11.14 10.68
CA VAL A 606 -2.16 -10.40 11.96
C VAL A 606 -3.46 -10.62 12.74
N ASP A 607 -4.50 -11.18 12.13
CA ASP A 607 -5.79 -11.42 12.78
C ASP A 607 -5.67 -12.57 13.77
N GLU A 608 -5.83 -12.28 15.06
CA GLU A 608 -5.62 -13.24 16.15
C GLU A 608 -6.57 -14.44 16.05
N ALA A 609 -7.83 -14.22 15.69
CA ALA A 609 -8.81 -15.30 15.59
C ALA A 609 -8.47 -16.29 14.47
N VAL A 610 -7.97 -15.80 13.33
CA VAL A 610 -7.49 -16.64 12.24
C VAL A 610 -6.21 -17.38 12.62
N ILE A 611 -5.25 -16.69 13.26
CA ILE A 611 -3.98 -17.28 13.73
C ILE A 611 -4.25 -18.38 14.77
N ASP A 612 -5.09 -18.12 15.77
CA ASP A 612 -5.47 -19.12 16.79
C ASP A 612 -6.17 -20.33 16.16
N SER A 613 -6.93 -20.13 15.08
CA SER A 613 -7.55 -21.25 14.34
C SER A 613 -6.50 -22.10 13.63
N LEU A 614 -5.46 -21.47 13.05
CA LEU A 614 -4.32 -22.19 12.44
C LEU A 614 -3.49 -22.93 13.50
N TYR A 615 -3.34 -22.38 14.72
CA TYR A 615 -2.70 -23.07 15.84
C TYR A 615 -3.48 -24.31 16.24
N ARG A 616 -4.81 -24.24 16.38
CA ARG A 616 -5.65 -25.42 16.62
C ARG A 616 -5.50 -26.48 15.54
N ALA A 617 -5.42 -26.07 14.28
CA ALA A 617 -5.20 -26.99 13.18
C ALA A 617 -3.83 -27.69 13.30
N SER A 618 -2.77 -26.94 13.62
CA SER A 618 -1.44 -27.48 13.86
C SER A 618 -1.42 -28.47 15.05
N GLN A 619 -2.04 -28.10 16.17
CA GLN A 619 -2.15 -29.01 17.34
C GLN A 619 -2.92 -30.28 17.02
N ALA A 620 -3.88 -30.23 16.10
CA ALA A 620 -4.60 -31.40 15.61
C ALA A 620 -3.79 -32.25 14.62
N GLY A 621 -2.60 -31.80 14.19
CA GLY A 621 -1.72 -32.49 13.25
C GLY A 621 -1.91 -32.10 11.79
N VAL A 622 -2.75 -31.11 11.48
CA VAL A 622 -2.96 -30.63 10.09
C VAL A 622 -1.75 -29.82 9.63
N PRO A 623 -1.13 -30.18 8.48
CA PRO A 623 -0.06 -29.38 7.88
C PRO A 623 -0.57 -28.03 7.40
N VAL A 624 0.13 -26.95 7.77
CA VAL A 624 -0.21 -25.58 7.40
C VAL A 624 0.97 -24.90 6.71
N ASP A 625 0.78 -24.47 5.48
CA ASP A 625 1.76 -23.69 4.70
C ASP A 625 1.27 -22.24 4.56
N VAL A 626 2.09 -21.28 4.96
CA VAL A 626 1.75 -19.86 4.88
C VAL A 626 2.83 -19.09 4.09
N VAL A 627 2.41 -18.38 3.05
CA VAL A 627 3.26 -17.48 2.28
C VAL A 627 2.84 -16.06 2.58
N VAL A 628 3.67 -15.31 3.31
CA VAL A 628 3.40 -13.93 3.72
C VAL A 628 4.47 -13.01 3.16
N ARG A 629 4.06 -12.01 2.37
CA ARG A 629 5.01 -11.02 1.85
C ARG A 629 5.57 -10.11 2.95
N GLY A 630 4.71 -9.53 3.76
CA GLY A 630 5.03 -8.46 4.71
C GLY A 630 4.91 -8.89 6.17
N ILE A 631 3.94 -8.30 6.86
CA ILE A 631 3.73 -8.46 8.31
C ILE A 631 3.20 -9.85 8.63
N CYS A 632 3.85 -10.53 9.59
CA CYS A 632 3.41 -11.82 10.11
C CYS A 632 3.47 -11.81 11.64
N ALA A 633 2.32 -11.87 12.31
CA ALA A 633 2.23 -12.05 13.75
C ALA A 633 2.13 -13.54 14.16
N LEU A 634 1.95 -14.45 13.21
CA LEU A 634 1.93 -15.89 13.45
C LEU A 634 3.34 -16.41 13.74
N ARG A 635 3.50 -17.16 14.81
CA ARG A 635 4.74 -17.76 15.29
C ARG A 635 4.81 -19.24 14.90
N PRO A 636 5.61 -19.63 13.90
CA PRO A 636 5.67 -21.03 13.43
C PRO A 636 6.65 -21.86 14.25
N GLY A 637 6.53 -23.19 14.20
CA GLY A 637 7.52 -24.12 14.73
C GLY A 637 7.61 -24.21 16.26
N VAL A 638 6.70 -23.60 16.98
CA VAL A 638 6.66 -23.65 18.46
C VAL A 638 6.10 -25.00 18.90
N LYS A 639 6.86 -25.68 19.79
CA LYS A 639 6.49 -26.98 20.33
C LYS A 639 5.16 -26.94 21.08
N GLY A 640 4.25 -27.86 20.73
CA GLY A 640 2.92 -27.95 21.32
C GLY A 640 1.91 -26.91 20.78
N LEU A 641 2.34 -25.97 19.95
CA LEU A 641 1.47 -24.91 19.40
C LEU A 641 1.43 -24.98 17.85
N SER A 642 2.56 -24.79 17.20
CA SER A 642 2.64 -24.53 15.75
C SER A 642 3.69 -25.36 15.04
N GLU A 643 3.98 -26.57 15.53
CA GLU A 643 4.98 -27.49 14.99
C GLU A 643 4.72 -27.88 13.51
N ASN A 644 3.44 -27.88 13.11
CA ASN A 644 3.00 -28.24 11.76
C ASN A 644 2.81 -27.02 10.86
N ILE A 645 3.21 -25.80 11.29
CA ILE A 645 3.11 -24.57 10.51
C ILE A 645 4.48 -24.19 9.96
N ARG A 646 4.52 -23.92 8.66
CA ARG A 646 5.69 -23.33 7.97
C ARG A 646 5.30 -21.98 7.39
N VAL A 647 6.16 -20.98 7.58
CA VAL A 647 5.95 -19.64 7.04
C VAL A 647 7.12 -19.27 6.13
N ARG A 648 6.80 -18.85 4.90
CA ARG A 648 7.79 -18.35 3.93
C ARG A 648 7.39 -16.98 3.38
N SER A 649 8.39 -16.25 2.86
CA SER A 649 8.20 -14.98 2.17
C SER A 649 8.94 -14.99 0.84
N VAL A 650 8.36 -14.35 -0.17
CA VAL A 650 8.98 -14.09 -1.46
C VAL A 650 8.96 -12.59 -1.73
N LEU A 651 10.12 -12.03 -2.02
CA LEU A 651 10.33 -10.67 -2.47
C LEU A 651 11.20 -10.69 -3.73
N GLY A 652 11.04 -9.71 -4.60
CA GLY A 652 11.83 -9.64 -5.83
C GLY A 652 11.33 -8.58 -6.79
N ARG A 653 11.49 -8.86 -8.08
CA ARG A 653 11.15 -7.96 -9.17
C ARG A 653 9.71 -7.46 -9.14
N PHE A 654 8.76 -8.35 -8.83
CA PHE A 654 7.34 -8.06 -8.75
C PHE A 654 6.90 -8.01 -7.29
N LEU A 655 5.97 -7.13 -6.97
CA LEU A 655 5.35 -7.09 -5.66
C LEU A 655 4.38 -8.25 -5.53
N GLU A 656 4.69 -9.23 -4.68
CA GLU A 656 3.76 -10.31 -4.33
C GLU A 656 2.51 -9.73 -3.68
N HIS A 657 1.36 -9.85 -4.35
CA HIS A 657 0.16 -9.15 -3.91
C HIS A 657 -1.12 -10.01 -3.96
N SER A 658 -1.10 -11.14 -4.64
CA SER A 658 -2.26 -12.03 -4.67
C SER A 658 -2.56 -12.64 -3.31
N ARG A 659 -3.84 -12.97 -3.08
CA ARG A 659 -4.31 -13.69 -1.89
C ARG A 659 -5.00 -14.96 -2.36
N VAL A 660 -4.55 -16.08 -1.78
CA VAL A 660 -5.05 -17.43 -2.09
C VAL A 660 -5.21 -18.19 -0.79
N PHE A 661 -6.35 -18.80 -0.60
CA PHE A 661 -6.67 -19.64 0.55
C PHE A 661 -7.14 -21.00 0.06
N ALA A 662 -6.35 -22.04 0.33
CA ALA A 662 -6.59 -23.39 -0.18
C ALA A 662 -6.69 -24.41 0.96
N PHE A 663 -7.66 -25.29 0.85
CA PHE A 663 -7.99 -26.35 1.79
C PHE A 663 -8.08 -27.69 1.03
N GLU A 664 -7.55 -28.76 1.59
CA GLU A 664 -7.58 -30.11 0.98
C GLU A 664 -8.98 -30.74 1.01
N ASN A 665 -9.77 -30.37 2.00
CA ASN A 665 -11.19 -30.73 2.15
C ASN A 665 -11.50 -32.22 1.89
N GLY A 666 -10.71 -33.11 2.52
CA GLY A 666 -10.94 -34.57 2.40
C GLY A 666 -10.66 -35.15 1.02
N GLY A 667 -9.96 -34.43 0.14
CA GLY A 667 -9.62 -34.83 -1.22
C GLY A 667 -10.44 -34.14 -2.32
N ASP A 668 -11.37 -33.25 -1.96
CA ASP A 668 -12.11 -32.36 -2.88
C ASP A 668 -11.75 -30.89 -2.59
N PRO A 669 -10.61 -30.41 -3.09
CA PRO A 669 -9.98 -29.18 -2.63
C PRO A 669 -10.84 -27.92 -2.91
N ILE A 670 -10.94 -27.06 -1.89
CA ILE A 670 -11.56 -25.75 -1.97
C ILE A 670 -10.47 -24.69 -2.05
N VAL A 671 -10.56 -23.79 -3.03
CA VAL A 671 -9.60 -22.69 -3.18
C VAL A 671 -10.36 -21.38 -3.38
N TYR A 672 -10.01 -20.36 -2.59
CA TYR A 672 -10.50 -19.00 -2.72
C TYR A 672 -9.38 -18.06 -3.18
N ILE A 673 -9.74 -17.07 -4.01
CA ILE A 673 -8.90 -15.91 -4.31
C ILE A 673 -9.67 -14.63 -4.03
N GLY A 674 -8.98 -13.53 -3.71
CA GLY A 674 -9.66 -12.24 -3.53
C GLY A 674 -8.82 -11.15 -2.88
N SER A 675 -9.49 -10.18 -2.28
CA SER A 675 -8.88 -8.90 -1.91
C SER A 675 -8.41 -8.80 -0.46
N ALA A 676 -8.78 -9.76 0.42
CA ALA A 676 -8.56 -9.66 1.85
C ALA A 676 -7.19 -10.17 2.30
N ASP A 677 -6.51 -9.37 3.13
CA ASP A 677 -5.44 -9.86 4.01
C ASP A 677 -6.02 -10.25 5.38
N MET A 678 -5.31 -11.07 6.12
CA MET A 678 -5.71 -11.52 7.45
C MET A 678 -5.33 -10.46 8.49
N MET A 679 -6.07 -9.37 8.49
CA MET A 679 -5.88 -8.21 9.37
C MET A 679 -7.23 -7.65 9.81
N HIS A 680 -7.33 -7.13 11.05
CA HIS A 680 -8.55 -6.49 11.57
C HIS A 680 -9.13 -5.44 10.63
N ARG A 681 -8.30 -4.51 10.11
CA ARG A 681 -8.80 -3.49 9.19
C ARG A 681 -9.45 -4.06 7.92
N ASN A 682 -8.97 -5.23 7.43
CA ASN A 682 -9.55 -5.90 6.27
C ASN A 682 -10.82 -6.65 6.64
N LEU A 683 -10.82 -7.34 7.78
CA LEU A 683 -11.89 -8.24 8.17
C LEU A 683 -13.04 -7.54 8.91
N ASP A 684 -12.80 -6.35 9.52
CA ASP A 684 -13.79 -5.64 10.33
C ASP A 684 -14.20 -4.27 9.77
N ARG A 685 -13.27 -3.57 9.05
CA ARG A 685 -13.47 -2.17 8.63
C ARG A 685 -13.42 -1.95 7.13
N ARG A 686 -13.38 -3.05 6.36
CA ARG A 686 -13.39 -2.99 4.89
C ARG A 686 -14.43 -3.93 4.32
N ILE A 687 -14.86 -3.61 3.11
CA ILE A 687 -15.59 -4.55 2.28
C ILE A 687 -14.58 -5.24 1.39
N GLU A 688 -14.36 -6.52 1.67
CA GLU A 688 -13.49 -7.43 0.95
C GLU A 688 -14.32 -8.58 0.41
N ALA A 689 -13.86 -9.24 -0.65
CA ALA A 689 -14.52 -10.41 -1.20
C ALA A 689 -13.51 -11.49 -1.56
N LEU A 690 -13.84 -12.73 -1.20
CA LEU A 690 -13.18 -13.93 -1.69
C LEU A 690 -14.16 -14.71 -2.57
N VAL A 691 -13.68 -15.18 -3.71
CA VAL A 691 -14.44 -16.00 -4.68
C VAL A 691 -13.88 -17.42 -4.71
N PRO A 692 -14.73 -18.47 -4.65
CA PRO A 692 -14.28 -19.84 -4.84
C PRO A 692 -13.92 -20.08 -6.30
N VAL A 693 -12.79 -20.74 -6.52
CA VAL A 693 -12.35 -21.19 -7.84
C VAL A 693 -12.89 -22.58 -8.09
N LYS A 694 -13.81 -22.71 -9.03
CA LYS A 694 -14.56 -23.95 -9.26
C LYS A 694 -13.94 -24.86 -10.35
N ASP A 695 -13.25 -24.28 -11.35
CA ASP A 695 -12.62 -25.06 -12.42
C ASP A 695 -11.42 -25.90 -11.89
N PRO A 696 -11.46 -27.23 -11.99
CA PRO A 696 -10.38 -28.08 -11.44
C PRO A 696 -8.99 -27.77 -12.02
N ARG A 697 -8.91 -27.27 -13.26
CA ARG A 697 -7.64 -26.86 -13.88
C ARG A 697 -7.04 -25.65 -13.18
N HIS A 698 -7.88 -24.71 -12.76
CA HIS A 698 -7.48 -23.50 -12.03
C HIS A 698 -7.15 -23.83 -10.57
N VAL A 699 -7.95 -24.69 -9.92
CA VAL A 699 -7.66 -25.23 -8.58
C VAL A 699 -6.28 -25.89 -8.57
N LYS A 700 -6.01 -26.77 -9.55
CA LYS A 700 -4.68 -27.39 -9.68
C LYS A 700 -3.57 -26.36 -9.85
N TYR A 701 -3.76 -25.35 -10.72
CA TYR A 701 -2.77 -24.31 -10.96
C TYR A 701 -2.41 -23.54 -9.67
N LEU A 702 -3.41 -23.17 -8.87
CA LEU A 702 -3.22 -22.44 -7.62
C LEU A 702 -2.57 -23.31 -6.53
N ARG A 703 -2.87 -24.60 -6.49
CA ARG A 703 -2.19 -25.55 -5.59
C ARG A 703 -0.73 -25.81 -6.02
N ASP A 704 -0.48 -25.96 -7.31
CA ASP A 704 0.88 -26.07 -7.85
C ASP A 704 1.71 -24.80 -7.53
N MET A 705 1.08 -23.63 -7.43
CA MET A 705 1.72 -22.40 -6.99
C MET A 705 2.31 -22.56 -5.59
N PHE A 706 1.55 -23.07 -4.61
CA PHE A 706 2.08 -23.34 -3.27
C PHE A 706 3.22 -24.37 -3.29
N THR A 707 3.16 -25.38 -4.16
CA THR A 707 4.25 -26.35 -4.31
C THR A 707 5.55 -25.66 -4.69
N ILE A 708 5.49 -24.64 -5.56
CA ILE A 708 6.67 -23.87 -5.98
C ILE A 708 7.15 -22.96 -4.83
N TYR A 709 6.26 -22.21 -4.20
CA TYR A 709 6.61 -21.28 -3.11
C TYR A 709 7.18 -22.00 -1.87
N MET A 710 6.69 -23.21 -1.59
CA MET A 710 7.07 -24.01 -0.42
C MET A 710 8.14 -25.07 -0.73
N SER A 711 8.71 -25.07 -1.94
CA SER A 711 9.81 -25.96 -2.32
C SER A 711 11.14 -25.49 -1.72
N ASP A 712 11.93 -26.43 -1.18
CA ASP A 712 13.27 -26.13 -0.68
C ASP A 712 14.27 -25.82 -1.82
N SER A 713 13.90 -26.07 -3.08
CA SER A 713 14.65 -25.63 -4.26
C SER A 713 14.30 -24.21 -4.72
N SER A 714 13.40 -23.52 -4.02
CA SER A 714 13.00 -22.15 -4.33
C SER A 714 13.65 -21.14 -3.41
N ARG A 715 14.13 -20.03 -3.98
CA ARG A 715 14.68 -18.91 -3.22
C ARG A 715 13.58 -18.21 -2.48
N THR A 716 13.59 -18.29 -1.15
CA THR A 716 12.58 -17.76 -0.25
C THR A 716 13.19 -17.37 1.10
N TRP A 717 12.53 -16.54 1.86
CA TRP A 717 12.82 -16.32 3.28
C TRP A 717 11.98 -17.27 4.14
N HIS A 718 12.59 -17.87 5.16
CA HIS A 718 11.94 -18.76 6.12
C HIS A 718 11.86 -18.06 7.47
N LEU A 719 10.70 -18.10 8.10
CA LEU A 719 10.47 -17.59 9.46
C LEU A 719 10.62 -18.74 10.46
N ASP A 720 11.41 -18.51 11.51
CA ASP A 720 11.57 -19.45 12.64
C ASP A 720 10.65 -19.10 13.83
N SER A 721 10.73 -19.91 14.89
CA SER A 721 9.97 -19.71 16.13
C SER A 721 10.42 -18.51 16.95
N GLU A 722 11.62 -17.99 16.72
CA GLU A 722 12.18 -16.85 17.41
C GLU A 722 11.91 -15.51 16.70
N GLY A 723 11.30 -15.56 15.50
CA GLY A 723 10.98 -14.37 14.71
C GLY A 723 12.05 -14.01 13.67
N ASN A 724 13.09 -14.83 13.53
CA ASN A 724 14.15 -14.55 12.55
C ASN A 724 13.72 -14.98 11.15
N TRP A 725 13.94 -14.11 10.18
CA TRP A 725 13.80 -14.40 8.77
C TRP A 725 15.15 -14.72 8.15
N THR A 726 15.33 -15.97 7.71
CA THR A 726 16.55 -16.42 7.04
C THR A 726 16.31 -16.57 5.55
N ARG A 727 17.12 -15.90 4.74
CA ARG A 727 17.10 -16.01 3.29
C ARG A 727 17.82 -17.27 2.83
N HIS A 728 17.13 -18.08 2.05
CA HIS A 728 17.67 -19.29 1.42
C HIS A 728 17.88 -19.02 -0.06
N ASP A 729 19.13 -18.81 -0.46
CA ASP A 729 19.53 -18.46 -1.84
C ASP A 729 20.22 -19.60 -2.57
N THR A 730 20.88 -20.51 -1.84
CA THR A 730 21.69 -21.59 -2.38
C THR A 730 21.30 -22.95 -1.76
N ASP A 731 21.53 -24.02 -2.50
CA ASP A 731 21.48 -25.37 -1.97
C ASP A 731 22.72 -25.73 -1.13
N ASP A 732 22.76 -26.93 -0.54
CA ASP A 732 23.88 -27.42 0.27
C ASP A 732 25.22 -27.51 -0.49
N LEU A 733 25.18 -27.46 -1.83
CA LEU A 733 26.35 -27.47 -2.71
C LEU A 733 26.76 -26.07 -3.16
N GLY A 734 26.05 -25.01 -2.70
CA GLY A 734 26.29 -23.63 -3.08
C GLY A 734 25.71 -23.21 -4.45
N ASN A 735 24.88 -24.05 -5.08
CA ASN A 735 24.22 -23.66 -6.32
C ASN A 735 23.03 -22.74 -6.03
N PRO A 736 22.78 -21.71 -6.87
CA PRO A 736 21.67 -20.79 -6.66
C PRO A 736 20.32 -21.52 -6.78
N LEU A 737 19.45 -21.27 -5.80
CA LEU A 737 18.07 -21.75 -5.82
C LEU A 737 17.24 -21.02 -6.87
N GLN A 738 16.14 -21.64 -7.26
CA GLN A 738 15.25 -21.11 -8.29
C GLN A 738 14.48 -19.88 -7.78
N ASP A 739 14.63 -18.75 -8.43
CA ASP A 739 13.77 -17.60 -8.22
C ASP A 739 12.35 -17.88 -8.71
N VAL A 740 11.37 -17.72 -7.80
CA VAL A 740 9.96 -18.05 -8.04
C VAL A 740 9.38 -17.20 -9.18
N GLN A 741 9.65 -15.93 -9.23
CA GLN A 741 9.12 -15.03 -10.25
C GLN A 741 9.74 -15.29 -11.61
N SER A 742 11.04 -15.59 -11.65
CA SER A 742 11.74 -16.02 -12.87
C SER A 742 11.23 -17.38 -13.39
N TYR A 743 10.80 -18.27 -12.50
CA TYR A 743 10.13 -19.50 -12.91
C TYR A 743 8.86 -19.21 -13.72
N TYR A 744 7.97 -18.33 -13.22
CA TYR A 744 6.74 -17.96 -13.93
C TYR A 744 7.02 -17.25 -15.25
N LEU A 745 7.98 -16.33 -15.29
CA LEU A 745 8.41 -15.67 -16.53
C LEU A 745 8.85 -16.70 -17.61
N ARG A 746 9.68 -17.66 -17.22
CA ARG A 746 10.18 -18.71 -18.15
C ARG A 746 9.11 -19.72 -18.55
N SER A 747 8.24 -20.14 -17.62
CA SER A 747 7.19 -21.13 -17.89
C SER A 747 6.16 -20.61 -18.91
N ARG A 748 5.86 -19.31 -18.90
CA ARG A 748 4.97 -18.69 -19.89
C ARG A 748 5.64 -18.56 -21.26
N SER A 749 6.93 -18.22 -21.32
CA SER A 749 7.68 -18.10 -22.58
C SER A 749 7.89 -19.46 -23.27
N ARG A 750 8.12 -20.55 -22.52
CA ARG A 750 8.36 -21.90 -23.09
C ARG A 750 7.11 -22.53 -23.69
N LYS A 751 5.92 -22.25 -23.14
CA LYS A 751 4.67 -22.83 -23.67
C LYS A 751 4.33 -22.31 -25.07
N ASN A 752 4.74 -21.08 -25.41
CA ASN A 752 4.58 -20.57 -26.76
C ASN A 752 5.50 -21.23 -27.81
N VAL A 753 6.50 -22.01 -27.39
CA VAL A 753 7.44 -22.70 -28.29
C VAL A 753 7.04 -24.18 -28.49
N VAL A 754 6.46 -24.81 -27.48
CA VAL A 754 6.12 -26.25 -27.52
C VAL A 754 4.79 -26.50 -28.25
N ASP A 755 3.85 -25.56 -28.26
CA ASP A 755 2.60 -25.65 -29.03
C ASP A 755 2.78 -25.36 -30.54
N LYS A 756 4.04 -25.17 -31.00
CA LYS A 756 4.40 -24.95 -32.42
C LYS A 756 5.06 -26.17 -33.09
N VAL A 757 5.07 -27.35 -32.43
CA VAL A 757 5.59 -28.60 -33.04
C VAL A 757 4.48 -29.64 -33.12
#